data_08434442e9f63785dfde24555daa5201
#
_entry.id   08434442e9f63785dfde24555daa5201
#
_cell.length_a   1.000
_cell.length_b   1.000
_cell.length_c   1.000
_cell.angle_alpha   90.00
_cell.angle_beta   90.00
_cell.angle_gamma   90.00
#
_symmetry.space_group_name_H-M   'P 1'
#
loop_
_entity.id
_entity.type
_entity.pdbx_description
1 polymer ?
#
loop_
_entity_poly.entity_id
_entity_poly.type
_entity_poly.pdbx_seq_one_letter_code
_entity_poly.pdbx_strand_id
1 'polypeptide(L)'
;MIQRLLHWYFSKRALPYWCVLLADSFILLFVGIFIYWVFNRTNLLVVHRFDVIYTLLMYVLLNFIGSRCFRTYAGILRYSSFIDLVHVGYANIISLVLCIVVSQLMKYFGVEYLCAFNKMETLTLFFIATACMWGMRVLIKALFDASSSDTRTMRVLIYGALSGGIGVAKYIQAQRPRRFILEGFISHDQRADHILLMGRRVYKADSHLKDVILRKHIDAILVSPLRVDEFRNNQEMQNMLIDAGCKIFMAQQVREASILNGQLTDEEIEGMQLKQVSVEDLLPRSEIKVDMDSVGEKLKGCRILITGSAGSIGSEMVRQIARFQPAEMMLIDQAETPEHDIRLMMSHDYPDVKATTVVTSICNEERMERIFSVFRPDYVFHAAAYKHVPMMEDNPSEAVHNNIYGTKVIADLSVKYGVKKFVMVSTDKAVNPTNVMGCSKRICEIYCQSLNSSSANSSHTQFVTTRFGNVLGSNGSVIPLFREQIKNGGPVTVTDERIVRYFMLIPEACKLVLEAGTKGHGGEIFVFDMGQPVKIADLAKRMIQLSGARNVKIEFTGLRPGEKLYEEVLSDLEGTKPSFHDKIRIAEVREYDYDQICRDLEELFAISCKFDDMATVRKMKQIVPEFKSNNSIYESLD
;
A
#
# COMPACT_ATOMS: atom_id res chain seq x y z
N MET A 1 -23.15 6.82 32.56
CA MET A 1 -22.39 7.27 33.74
C MET A 1 -21.22 6.34 34.04
N ILE A 2 -21.43 5.04 34.11
CA ILE A 2 -20.36 4.04 34.39
C ILE A 2 -19.26 4.05 33.30
N GLN A 3 -19.60 4.11 32.01
CA GLN A 3 -18.61 4.17 30.92
C GLN A 3 -17.72 5.44 30.97
N ARG A 4 -18.29 6.60 31.34
CA ARG A 4 -17.52 7.85 31.49
C ARG A 4 -16.55 7.79 32.69
N LEU A 5 -16.92 7.13 33.79
CA LEU A 5 -16.10 6.88 34.95
C LEU A 5 -14.95 5.91 34.62
N LEU A 6 -15.26 4.82 33.93
CA LEU A 6 -14.27 3.83 33.47
C LEU A 6 -13.26 4.48 32.49
N HIS A 7 -13.76 5.25 31.51
CA HIS A 7 -12.89 5.95 30.57
C HIS A 7 -11.98 6.98 31.28
N TRP A 8 -12.52 7.75 32.23
CA TRP A 8 -11.75 8.68 33.05
C TRP A 8 -10.67 7.97 33.88
N TYR A 9 -11.01 6.82 34.49
CA TYR A 9 -10.10 6.02 35.29
C TYR A 9 -8.97 5.41 34.46
N PHE A 10 -9.29 4.85 33.29
CA PHE A 10 -8.33 4.20 32.41
C PHE A 10 -7.52 5.17 31.50
N SER A 11 -7.94 6.42 31.38
CA SER A 11 -7.18 7.47 30.67
C SER A 11 -5.98 7.99 31.46
N LYS A 12 -5.94 7.78 32.77
CA LYS A 12 -4.82 8.17 33.63
C LYS A 12 -3.67 7.15 33.55
N ARG A 13 -2.46 7.60 33.96
CA ARG A 13 -1.24 6.75 34.03
C ARG A 13 -1.51 5.49 34.85
N ALA A 14 -0.72 4.42 34.58
CA ALA A 14 -0.82 3.15 35.30
C ALA A 14 -0.88 3.36 36.82
N LEU A 15 -1.72 2.54 37.52
CA LEU A 15 -1.78 2.55 38.98
C LEU A 15 -0.38 2.32 39.57
N PRO A 16 -0.01 3.05 40.62
CA PRO A 16 1.23 2.78 41.33
C PRO A 16 1.26 1.33 41.84
N TYR A 17 2.44 0.70 41.85
CA TYR A 17 2.63 -0.70 42.26
C TYR A 17 2.10 -1.00 43.66
N TRP A 18 2.13 -0.03 44.57
CA TRP A 18 1.61 -0.20 45.94
C TRP A 18 0.09 -0.38 45.99
N CYS A 19 -0.66 0.12 45.01
CA CYS A 19 -2.12 -0.10 44.91
C CYS A 19 -2.44 -1.59 44.68
N VAL A 20 -1.61 -2.28 43.89
CA VAL A 20 -1.79 -3.71 43.62
C VAL A 20 -1.54 -4.52 44.89
N LEU A 21 -0.47 -4.19 45.60
CA LEU A 21 -0.17 -4.82 46.88
C LEU A 21 -1.25 -4.60 47.92
N LEU A 22 -1.79 -3.38 48.03
CA LEU A 22 -2.91 -3.08 48.93
C LEU A 22 -4.15 -3.89 48.56
N ALA A 23 -4.50 -3.99 47.27
CA ALA A 23 -5.65 -4.76 46.83
C ALA A 23 -5.49 -6.26 47.16
N ASP A 24 -4.33 -6.84 46.88
CA ASP A 24 -4.02 -8.25 47.21
C ASP A 24 -4.06 -8.48 48.73
N SER A 25 -3.49 -7.55 49.52
CA SER A 25 -3.54 -7.60 50.99
C SER A 25 -4.99 -7.50 51.52
N PHE A 26 -5.80 -6.64 50.93
CA PHE A 26 -7.21 -6.48 51.31
C PHE A 26 -8.01 -7.74 51.01
N ILE A 27 -7.77 -8.39 49.86
CA ILE A 27 -8.39 -9.68 49.53
C ILE A 27 -8.01 -10.72 50.54
N LEU A 28 -6.73 -10.82 50.93
CA LEU A 28 -6.26 -11.79 51.93
C LEU A 28 -6.93 -11.58 53.30
N LEU A 29 -7.02 -10.32 53.76
CA LEU A 29 -7.69 -9.96 55.01
C LEU A 29 -9.18 -10.30 54.98
N PHE A 30 -9.89 -9.90 53.94
CA PHE A 30 -11.31 -10.14 53.80
C PHE A 30 -11.64 -11.63 53.73
N VAL A 31 -10.90 -12.39 52.92
CA VAL A 31 -11.04 -13.85 52.83
C VAL A 31 -10.72 -14.52 54.16
N GLY A 32 -9.70 -14.02 54.85
CA GLY A 32 -9.33 -14.54 56.16
C GLY A 32 -10.43 -14.39 57.22
N ILE A 33 -11.01 -13.20 57.32
CA ILE A 33 -12.15 -12.95 58.22
C ILE A 33 -13.34 -13.84 57.85
N PHE A 34 -13.63 -13.96 56.54
CA PHE A 34 -14.72 -14.80 56.04
C PHE A 34 -14.50 -16.29 56.35
N ILE A 35 -13.31 -16.82 56.17
CA ILE A 35 -12.96 -18.22 56.46
C ILE A 35 -13.07 -18.49 57.97
N TYR A 36 -12.53 -17.59 58.79
CA TYR A 36 -12.66 -17.72 60.25
C TYR A 36 -14.13 -17.76 60.71
N TRP A 37 -14.97 -16.87 60.13
CA TRP A 37 -16.42 -16.84 60.40
C TRP A 37 -17.12 -18.14 59.98
N VAL A 38 -16.78 -18.72 58.84
CA VAL A 38 -17.39 -19.96 58.32
C VAL A 38 -17.03 -21.17 59.19
N PHE A 39 -15.76 -21.30 59.58
CA PHE A 39 -15.29 -22.49 60.31
C PHE A 39 -15.55 -22.43 61.80
N ASN A 40 -15.51 -21.26 62.44
CA ASN A 40 -15.56 -21.11 63.88
C ASN A 40 -16.90 -20.61 64.45
N ARG A 41 -17.92 -20.44 63.65
CA ARG A 41 -19.26 -19.92 63.99
C ARG A 41 -19.23 -18.53 64.67
N THR A 42 -20.34 -17.78 64.61
CA THR A 42 -20.44 -16.33 64.87
C THR A 42 -20.01 -15.84 66.26
N ASN A 43 -20.06 -16.66 67.27
CA ASN A 43 -19.76 -16.24 68.68
C ASN A 43 -18.26 -16.09 68.98
N LEU A 44 -17.38 -16.82 68.31
CA LEU A 44 -15.94 -16.77 68.51
C LEU A 44 -15.23 -15.54 67.93
N LEU A 45 -15.80 -14.92 66.94
CA LEU A 45 -15.27 -13.68 66.32
C LEU A 45 -15.25 -12.50 67.30
N VAL A 46 -16.18 -12.46 68.26
CA VAL A 46 -16.26 -11.39 69.25
C VAL A 46 -15.26 -11.62 70.36
N VAL A 47 -15.03 -12.87 70.74
CA VAL A 47 -14.14 -13.25 71.89
C VAL A 47 -12.66 -13.22 71.49
N HIS A 48 -12.30 -13.74 70.31
CA HIS A 48 -10.91 -13.85 69.81
C HIS A 48 -10.58 -12.85 68.69
N ARG A 49 -11.26 -11.71 68.66
CA ARG A 49 -11.08 -10.70 67.55
C ARG A 49 -9.65 -10.21 67.37
N PHE A 50 -8.92 -10.03 68.44
CA PHE A 50 -7.53 -9.56 68.39
C PHE A 50 -6.57 -10.64 67.88
N ASP A 51 -6.76 -11.91 68.31
CA ASP A 51 -5.93 -13.02 67.86
C ASP A 51 -6.06 -13.26 66.36
N VAL A 52 -7.29 -13.15 65.80
CA VAL A 52 -7.56 -13.23 64.37
C VAL A 52 -6.87 -12.08 63.63
N ILE A 53 -7.01 -10.83 64.13
CA ILE A 53 -6.38 -9.67 63.50
C ILE A 53 -4.86 -9.79 63.48
N TYR A 54 -4.23 -10.17 64.60
CA TYR A 54 -2.77 -10.31 64.65
C TYR A 54 -2.27 -11.45 63.77
N THR A 55 -2.97 -12.58 63.70
CA THR A 55 -2.62 -13.68 62.80
C THR A 55 -2.75 -13.27 61.33
N LEU A 56 -3.82 -12.55 60.96
CA LEU A 56 -4.00 -12.08 59.58
C LEU A 56 -2.98 -11.01 59.17
N LEU A 57 -2.59 -10.11 60.11
CA LEU A 57 -1.52 -9.15 59.85
C LEU A 57 -0.18 -9.86 59.62
N MET A 58 0.12 -10.89 60.39
CA MET A 58 1.28 -11.74 60.17
C MET A 58 1.22 -12.42 58.79
N TYR A 59 0.07 -12.96 58.40
CA TYR A 59 -0.12 -13.59 57.09
C TYR A 59 0.06 -12.60 55.94
N VAL A 60 -0.40 -11.36 56.08
CA VAL A 60 -0.16 -10.29 55.08
C VAL A 60 1.34 -9.98 54.97
N LEU A 61 2.07 -9.89 56.08
CA LEU A 61 3.52 -9.68 56.07
C LEU A 61 4.26 -10.83 55.36
N LEU A 62 3.89 -12.07 55.63
CA LEU A 62 4.47 -13.24 54.98
C LEU A 62 4.09 -13.32 53.49
N ASN A 63 2.87 -12.92 53.15
CA ASN A 63 2.45 -12.82 51.73
C ASN A 63 3.22 -11.75 50.99
N PHE A 64 3.60 -10.65 51.66
CA PHE A 64 4.47 -9.64 51.04
C PHE A 64 5.82 -10.22 50.62
N ILE A 65 6.40 -11.16 51.42
CA ILE A 65 7.65 -11.85 51.07
C ILE A 65 7.47 -12.68 49.80
N GLY A 66 6.41 -13.51 49.73
CA GLY A 66 6.09 -14.29 48.52
C GLY A 66 5.89 -13.41 47.26
N SER A 67 5.14 -12.32 47.42
CA SER A 67 4.90 -11.35 46.37
C SER A 67 6.18 -10.66 45.90
N ARG A 68 7.14 -10.42 46.80
CA ARG A 68 8.44 -9.83 46.50
C ARG A 68 9.32 -10.77 45.67
N CYS A 69 9.27 -12.07 45.94
CA CYS A 69 10.04 -13.08 45.20
C CYS A 69 9.63 -13.14 43.73
N PHE A 70 8.35 -13.09 43.43
CA PHE A 70 7.81 -13.20 42.06
C PHE A 70 7.41 -11.87 41.46
N ARG A 71 7.65 -10.74 42.13
CA ARG A 71 7.32 -9.38 41.65
C ARG A 71 5.88 -9.23 41.14
N THR A 72 4.90 -9.88 41.78
CA THR A 72 3.49 -9.92 41.37
C THR A 72 2.84 -8.54 41.27
N TYR A 73 3.41 -7.53 41.89
CA TYR A 73 3.00 -6.13 41.91
C TYR A 73 3.60 -5.28 40.79
N ALA A 74 4.61 -5.79 40.07
CA ALA A 74 5.30 -5.02 39.02
C ALA A 74 4.53 -4.94 37.70
N GLY A 75 3.55 -5.82 37.51
CA GLY A 75 2.70 -5.87 36.33
C GLY A 75 1.62 -4.78 36.32
N ILE A 76 1.27 -4.29 35.13
CA ILE A 76 0.13 -3.36 34.94
C ILE A 76 -1.14 -4.20 34.86
N LEU A 77 -2.03 -4.12 35.86
CA LEU A 77 -3.25 -4.95 35.98
C LEU A 77 -4.10 -5.04 34.73
N ARG A 78 -4.23 -3.94 33.97
CA ARG A 78 -5.00 -3.87 32.72
C ARG A 78 -4.40 -4.69 31.57
N TYR A 79 -3.12 -5.09 31.66
CA TYR A 79 -2.42 -5.91 30.66
C TYR A 79 -2.01 -7.28 31.20
N SER A 80 -2.60 -7.71 32.32
CA SER A 80 -2.27 -9.00 32.94
C SER A 80 -2.31 -10.14 31.94
N SER A 81 -1.21 -10.90 31.88
CA SER A 81 -1.02 -12.08 31.07
C SER A 81 -1.30 -13.36 31.88
N PHE A 82 -1.38 -14.50 31.20
CA PHE A 82 -1.46 -15.79 31.88
C PHE A 82 -0.24 -16.03 32.78
N ILE A 83 0.93 -15.55 32.40
CA ILE A 83 2.17 -15.66 33.18
C ILE A 83 2.04 -14.91 34.51
N ASP A 84 1.41 -13.72 34.50
CA ASP A 84 1.19 -12.96 35.74
C ASP A 84 0.28 -13.70 36.73
N LEU A 85 -0.74 -14.41 36.23
CA LEU A 85 -1.59 -15.26 37.09
C LEU A 85 -0.79 -16.42 37.68
N VAL A 86 0.08 -17.05 36.91
CA VAL A 86 0.97 -18.12 37.38
C VAL A 86 1.92 -17.61 38.46
N HIS A 87 2.50 -16.41 38.31
CA HIS A 87 3.36 -15.79 39.33
C HIS A 87 2.61 -15.52 40.64
N VAL A 88 1.35 -15.06 40.58
CA VAL A 88 0.49 -14.91 41.77
C VAL A 88 0.26 -16.25 42.45
N GLY A 89 0.03 -17.31 41.67
CA GLY A 89 -0.11 -18.68 42.21
C GLY A 89 1.14 -19.13 42.98
N TYR A 90 2.33 -18.98 42.37
CA TYR A 90 3.59 -19.34 43.05
C TYR A 90 3.86 -18.49 44.27
N ALA A 91 3.61 -17.19 44.24
CA ALA A 91 3.76 -16.30 45.37
C ALA A 91 2.90 -16.76 46.58
N ASN A 92 1.63 -17.10 46.28
CA ASN A 92 0.70 -17.57 47.32
C ASN A 92 1.05 -18.96 47.85
N ILE A 93 1.60 -19.87 47.04
CA ILE A 93 2.09 -21.18 47.51
C ILE A 93 3.25 -21.00 48.52
N ILE A 94 4.23 -20.15 48.17
CA ILE A 94 5.33 -19.86 49.09
C ILE A 94 4.82 -19.21 50.38
N SER A 95 3.90 -18.23 50.24
CA SER A 95 3.30 -17.57 51.40
C SER A 95 2.55 -18.55 52.30
N LEU A 96 1.79 -19.49 51.74
CA LEU A 96 1.10 -20.55 52.43
C LEU A 96 2.07 -21.41 53.26
N VAL A 97 3.17 -21.87 52.62
CA VAL A 97 4.19 -22.68 53.31
C VAL A 97 4.81 -21.90 54.45
N LEU A 98 5.19 -20.63 54.21
CA LEU A 98 5.73 -19.76 55.26
C LEU A 98 4.74 -19.56 56.40
N CYS A 99 3.47 -19.30 56.13
CA CYS A 99 2.44 -19.12 57.15
C CYS A 99 2.25 -20.38 58.02
N ILE A 100 2.22 -21.57 57.40
CA ILE A 100 2.11 -22.84 58.12
C ILE A 100 3.34 -23.05 59.01
N VAL A 101 4.55 -22.85 58.51
CA VAL A 101 5.80 -23.03 59.27
C VAL A 101 5.87 -22.05 60.44
N VAL A 102 5.63 -20.75 60.17
CA VAL A 102 5.66 -19.71 61.20
C VAL A 102 4.59 -19.96 62.26
N SER A 103 3.36 -20.31 61.90
CA SER A 103 2.30 -20.63 62.87
C SER A 103 2.66 -21.84 63.71
N GLN A 104 3.33 -22.89 63.17
CA GLN A 104 3.81 -24.03 63.96
C GLN A 104 4.93 -23.63 64.97
N LEU A 105 5.86 -22.77 64.50
CA LEU A 105 6.92 -22.23 65.37
C LEU A 105 6.35 -21.37 66.50
N MET A 106 5.40 -20.49 66.24
CA MET A 106 4.75 -19.64 67.24
C MET A 106 4.00 -20.49 68.27
N LYS A 107 3.32 -21.53 67.79
CA LYS A 107 2.67 -22.49 68.71
C LYS A 107 3.67 -23.23 69.60
N TYR A 108 4.83 -23.60 69.07
CA TYR A 108 5.90 -24.25 69.84
C TYR A 108 6.46 -23.30 70.90
N PHE A 109 6.58 -22.01 70.68
CA PHE A 109 7.03 -20.98 71.59
C PHE A 109 5.94 -20.46 72.55
N GLY A 110 4.73 -21.03 72.55
CA GLY A 110 3.63 -20.62 73.42
C GLY A 110 2.95 -19.30 73.05
N VAL A 111 3.14 -18.79 71.79
CA VAL A 111 2.55 -17.53 71.33
C VAL A 111 1.21 -17.84 70.63
N GLU A 112 0.18 -18.17 71.47
CA GLU A 112 -1.12 -18.65 70.98
C GLU A 112 -1.93 -17.58 70.22
N TYR A 113 -1.79 -16.30 70.52
CA TYR A 113 -2.51 -15.19 69.90
C TYR A 113 -2.13 -14.93 68.41
N LEU A 114 -1.08 -15.60 67.93
CA LEU A 114 -0.70 -15.58 66.50
C LEU A 114 -1.09 -16.86 65.72
N CYS A 115 -1.87 -17.73 66.35
CA CYS A 115 -2.20 -19.06 65.87
C CYS A 115 -3.71 -19.28 65.75
N ALA A 116 -4.48 -18.26 65.37
CA ALA A 116 -5.94 -18.30 65.30
C ALA A 116 -6.48 -19.27 64.23
N PHE A 117 -5.69 -19.67 63.24
CA PHE A 117 -6.10 -20.54 62.11
C PHE A 117 -5.46 -21.93 62.21
N ASN A 118 -6.27 -22.95 61.94
CA ASN A 118 -5.80 -24.32 61.77
C ASN A 118 -5.16 -24.51 60.38
N LYS A 119 -4.38 -25.59 60.18
CA LYS A 119 -3.73 -25.90 58.90
C LYS A 119 -4.72 -25.95 57.72
N MET A 120 -5.89 -26.55 57.92
CA MET A 120 -6.94 -26.64 56.89
C MET A 120 -7.58 -25.29 56.59
N GLU A 121 -7.81 -24.47 57.60
CA GLU A 121 -8.31 -23.09 57.45
C GLU A 121 -7.31 -22.22 56.69
N THR A 122 -6.01 -22.30 57.04
CA THR A 122 -4.95 -21.59 56.32
C THR A 122 -4.85 -22.01 54.86
N LEU A 123 -4.92 -23.33 54.57
CA LEU A 123 -4.93 -23.86 53.20
C LEU A 123 -6.12 -23.32 52.41
N THR A 124 -7.33 -23.39 52.98
CA THR A 124 -8.56 -22.92 52.34
C THR A 124 -8.52 -21.41 52.09
N LEU A 125 -7.96 -20.64 53.03
CA LEU A 125 -7.77 -19.20 52.94
C LEU A 125 -6.93 -18.85 51.72
N PHE A 126 -5.73 -19.43 51.57
CA PHE A 126 -4.85 -19.12 50.46
C PHE A 126 -5.38 -19.61 49.13
N PHE A 127 -6.11 -20.72 49.10
CA PHE A 127 -6.76 -21.20 47.87
C PHE A 127 -7.84 -20.22 47.38
N ILE A 128 -8.75 -19.79 48.26
CA ILE A 128 -9.81 -18.85 47.94
C ILE A 128 -9.24 -17.44 47.62
N ALA A 129 -8.24 -16.99 48.40
CA ALA A 129 -7.57 -15.72 48.13
C ALA A 129 -6.90 -15.69 46.77
N THR A 130 -6.24 -16.79 46.35
CA THR A 130 -5.64 -16.91 45.01
C THR A 130 -6.69 -16.82 43.94
N ALA A 131 -7.82 -17.53 44.07
CA ALA A 131 -8.93 -17.46 43.13
C ALA A 131 -9.52 -16.04 43.01
N CYS A 132 -9.68 -15.34 44.16
CA CYS A 132 -10.15 -13.96 44.19
C CYS A 132 -9.16 -12.98 43.51
N MET A 133 -7.84 -13.12 43.78
CA MET A 133 -6.79 -12.32 43.16
C MET A 133 -6.74 -12.53 41.64
N TRP A 134 -6.91 -13.77 41.16
CA TRP A 134 -7.03 -14.08 39.73
C TRP A 134 -8.29 -13.46 39.14
N GLY A 135 -9.44 -13.64 39.80
CA GLY A 135 -10.72 -13.07 39.36
C GLY A 135 -10.66 -11.56 39.24
N MET A 136 -10.05 -10.87 40.22
CA MET A 136 -9.86 -9.42 40.16
C MET A 136 -9.03 -8.98 38.94
N ARG A 137 -7.91 -9.67 38.67
CA ARG A 137 -7.07 -9.34 37.50
C ARG A 137 -7.79 -9.56 36.19
N VAL A 138 -8.50 -10.68 36.05
CA VAL A 138 -9.31 -10.98 34.85
C VAL A 138 -10.45 -9.97 34.69
N LEU A 139 -11.13 -9.59 35.78
CA LEU A 139 -12.21 -8.61 35.76
C LEU A 139 -11.72 -7.21 35.33
N ILE A 140 -10.61 -6.73 35.91
CA ILE A 140 -10.02 -5.43 35.52
C ILE A 140 -9.64 -5.41 34.07
N LYS A 141 -9.04 -6.50 33.55
CA LYS A 141 -8.71 -6.65 32.14
C LYS A 141 -9.97 -6.63 31.26
N ALA A 142 -10.99 -7.38 31.62
CA ALA A 142 -12.26 -7.42 30.88
C ALA A 142 -12.96 -6.04 30.84
N LEU A 143 -12.98 -5.32 31.99
CA LEU A 143 -13.53 -3.96 32.07
C LEU A 143 -12.70 -2.95 31.24
N PHE A 144 -11.38 -3.07 31.24
CA PHE A 144 -10.52 -2.24 30.40
C PHE A 144 -10.77 -2.50 28.90
N ASP A 145 -10.83 -3.78 28.52
CA ASP A 145 -11.12 -4.18 27.13
C ASP A 145 -12.52 -3.70 26.68
N ALA A 146 -13.51 -3.74 27.56
CA ALA A 146 -14.85 -3.22 27.29
C ALA A 146 -14.91 -1.68 27.22
N SER A 147 -14.09 -0.99 28.04
CA SER A 147 -14.06 0.48 28.08
C SER A 147 -13.29 1.11 26.93
N SER A 148 -12.34 0.38 26.32
CA SER A 148 -11.50 0.85 25.22
C SER A 148 -12.09 0.63 23.84
N SER A 149 -13.32 0.12 23.72
CA SER A 149 -14.07 0.06 22.46
C SER A 149 -14.58 1.45 22.10
N ASP A 150 -13.86 2.13 21.20
CA ASP A 150 -14.29 3.41 20.62
C ASP A 150 -15.54 3.19 19.76
N THR A 151 -16.41 4.18 19.67
CA THR A 151 -17.67 4.16 18.88
C THR A 151 -17.47 3.99 17.36
N ARG A 152 -16.23 3.84 16.92
CA ARG A 152 -15.82 3.66 15.51
C ARG A 152 -15.20 2.30 15.20
N THR A 153 -15.32 1.30 16.07
CA THR A 153 -14.78 -0.04 15.80
C THR A 153 -15.60 -0.74 14.71
N MET A 154 -14.90 -1.28 13.69
CA MET A 154 -15.52 -2.03 12.58
C MET A 154 -15.52 -3.53 12.87
N ARG A 155 -16.65 -4.20 12.64
CA ARG A 155 -16.76 -5.67 12.70
C ARG A 155 -16.23 -6.27 11.41
N VAL A 156 -15.29 -7.20 11.52
CA VAL A 156 -14.57 -7.69 10.35
C VAL A 156 -14.55 -9.20 10.23
N LEU A 157 -14.52 -9.69 8.97
CA LEU A 157 -14.11 -11.06 8.62
C LEU A 157 -12.75 -11.00 7.94
N ILE A 158 -11.93 -12.04 8.12
CA ILE A 158 -10.63 -12.18 7.47
C ILE A 158 -10.76 -13.17 6.32
N TYR A 159 -10.44 -12.73 5.10
CA TYR A 159 -10.37 -13.57 3.91
C TYR A 159 -9.04 -14.33 3.91
N GLY A 160 -9.12 -15.66 4.14
CA GLY A 160 -8.00 -16.57 4.34
C GLY A 160 -7.93 -17.10 5.77
N ALA A 161 -8.09 -18.44 5.92
CA ALA A 161 -8.15 -19.13 7.22
C ALA A 161 -6.83 -19.79 7.65
N LEU A 162 -5.76 -19.67 6.87
CA LEU A 162 -4.44 -20.27 7.15
C LEU A 162 -3.51 -19.27 7.87
N SER A 163 -2.22 -19.56 7.89
CA SER A 163 -1.18 -18.80 8.61
C SER A 163 -1.24 -17.29 8.40
N GLY A 164 -1.43 -16.83 7.16
CA GLY A 164 -1.58 -15.42 6.84
C GLY A 164 -2.81 -14.76 7.47
N GLY A 165 -3.95 -15.47 7.53
CA GLY A 165 -5.14 -14.99 8.22
C GLY A 165 -4.98 -14.93 9.73
N ILE A 166 -4.28 -15.88 10.33
CA ILE A 166 -3.93 -15.88 11.76
C ILE A 166 -3.01 -14.69 12.07
N GLY A 167 -2.03 -14.39 11.20
CA GLY A 167 -1.17 -13.22 11.33
C GLY A 167 -1.96 -11.91 11.37
N VAL A 168 -2.89 -11.71 10.43
CA VAL A 168 -3.80 -10.54 10.42
C VAL A 168 -4.65 -10.50 11.69
N ALA A 169 -5.16 -11.63 12.15
CA ALA A 169 -5.97 -11.69 13.38
C ALA A 169 -5.16 -11.29 14.63
N LYS A 170 -3.92 -11.77 14.77
CA LYS A 170 -3.01 -11.36 15.85
C LYS A 170 -2.72 -9.87 15.79
N TYR A 171 -2.41 -9.34 14.59
CA TYR A 171 -2.13 -7.94 14.37
C TYR A 171 -3.29 -7.03 14.81
N ILE A 172 -4.53 -7.30 14.36
CA ILE A 172 -5.68 -6.46 14.75
C ILE A 172 -6.03 -6.58 16.23
N GLN A 173 -5.76 -7.74 16.86
CA GLN A 173 -5.94 -7.90 18.31
C GLN A 173 -4.88 -7.15 19.14
N ALA A 174 -3.66 -6.98 18.60
CA ALA A 174 -2.59 -6.22 19.23
C ALA A 174 -2.78 -4.69 19.10
N GLN A 175 -3.51 -4.21 18.09
CA GLN A 175 -3.72 -2.76 17.88
C GLN A 175 -4.41 -2.08 19.07
N ARG A 176 -3.88 -0.93 19.46
CA ARG A 176 -4.46 -0.02 20.46
C ARG A 176 -4.43 1.43 19.96
N PRO A 177 -5.57 2.15 19.88
CA PRO A 177 -6.94 1.71 20.17
C PRO A 177 -7.46 0.67 19.17
N ARG A 178 -8.39 -0.18 19.58
CA ARG A 178 -8.96 -1.22 18.72
C ARG A 178 -9.77 -0.59 17.59
N ARG A 179 -9.31 -0.76 16.36
CA ARG A 179 -10.02 -0.31 15.15
C ARG A 179 -10.95 -1.40 14.59
N PHE A 180 -10.62 -2.67 14.81
CA PHE A 180 -11.30 -3.83 14.25
C PHE A 180 -11.70 -4.83 15.32
N ILE A 181 -12.90 -5.44 15.16
CA ILE A 181 -13.40 -6.56 15.98
C ILE A 181 -13.54 -7.78 15.06
N LEU A 182 -12.76 -8.82 15.34
CA LEU A 182 -12.79 -10.07 14.58
C LEU A 182 -14.08 -10.85 14.86
N GLU A 183 -14.89 -11.13 13.83
CA GLU A 183 -16.11 -11.93 13.89
C GLU A 183 -15.95 -13.33 13.28
N GLY A 184 -14.95 -13.54 12.42
CA GLY A 184 -14.68 -14.83 11.81
C GLY A 184 -13.69 -14.76 10.66
N PHE A 185 -13.55 -15.89 9.97
CA PHE A 185 -12.68 -16.06 8.81
C PHE A 185 -13.48 -16.54 7.61
N ILE A 186 -12.99 -16.29 6.40
CA ILE A 186 -13.56 -16.79 5.14
C ILE A 186 -12.54 -17.74 4.50
N SER A 187 -13.00 -18.91 4.06
CA SER A 187 -12.18 -19.93 3.38
C SER A 187 -12.88 -20.48 2.16
N HIS A 188 -12.11 -20.83 1.12
CA HIS A 188 -12.57 -21.57 -0.05
C HIS A 188 -12.48 -23.09 0.15
N ASP A 189 -11.83 -23.57 1.21
CA ASP A 189 -11.70 -24.99 1.49
C ASP A 189 -13.06 -25.57 1.91
N GLN A 190 -13.50 -26.63 1.21
CA GLN A 190 -14.76 -27.32 1.53
C GLN A 190 -14.76 -27.97 2.91
N ARG A 191 -13.58 -28.23 3.49
CA ARG A 191 -13.43 -28.81 4.84
C ARG A 191 -13.49 -27.79 5.96
N ALA A 192 -13.65 -26.50 5.63
CA ALA A 192 -13.62 -25.42 6.61
C ALA A 192 -14.94 -25.24 7.40
N ASP A 193 -16.05 -25.85 6.96
CA ASP A 193 -17.32 -25.82 7.68
C ASP A 193 -17.17 -26.51 9.04
N HIS A 194 -17.53 -25.76 10.11
CA HIS A 194 -17.44 -26.15 11.52
C HIS A 194 -16.08 -25.97 12.22
N ILE A 195 -15.04 -25.42 11.55
CA ILE A 195 -13.77 -25.13 12.20
C ILE A 195 -13.88 -23.83 13.02
N LEU A 196 -13.41 -23.87 14.27
CA LEU A 196 -13.18 -22.68 15.08
C LEU A 196 -11.70 -22.32 15.03
N LEU A 197 -11.39 -21.11 14.53
CA LEU A 197 -10.03 -20.58 14.48
C LEU A 197 -9.94 -19.39 15.43
N MET A 198 -9.04 -19.44 16.41
CA MET A 198 -8.93 -18.43 17.48
C MET A 198 -10.27 -18.13 18.19
N GLY A 199 -11.10 -19.16 18.36
CA GLY A 199 -12.43 -19.07 18.98
C GLY A 199 -13.51 -18.41 18.09
N ARG A 200 -13.24 -18.19 16.81
CA ARG A 200 -14.18 -17.62 15.82
C ARG A 200 -14.46 -18.61 14.70
N ARG A 201 -15.69 -18.53 14.15
CA ARG A 201 -16.13 -19.44 13.06
C ARG A 201 -15.41 -19.12 11.76
N VAL A 202 -15.14 -20.16 10.98
CA VAL A 202 -14.74 -20.06 9.58
C VAL A 202 -15.99 -20.19 8.72
N TYR A 203 -16.20 -19.30 7.79
CA TYR A 203 -17.31 -19.25 6.85
C TYR A 203 -16.82 -19.65 5.47
N LYS A 204 -17.66 -20.34 4.72
CA LYS A 204 -17.37 -20.69 3.33
C LYS A 204 -17.54 -19.49 2.42
N ALA A 205 -16.68 -19.37 1.42
CA ALA A 205 -16.75 -18.35 0.39
C ALA A 205 -17.79 -18.73 -0.69
N ASP A 206 -19.07 -18.67 -0.33
CA ASP A 206 -20.21 -18.98 -1.22
C ASP A 206 -21.31 -17.93 -1.15
N SER A 207 -22.43 -18.15 -1.83
CA SER A 207 -23.56 -17.22 -1.87
C SER A 207 -24.20 -16.97 -0.50
N HIS A 208 -24.08 -17.89 0.45
CA HIS A 208 -24.59 -17.72 1.83
C HIS A 208 -23.76 -16.73 2.65
N LEU A 209 -22.55 -16.41 2.21
CA LEU A 209 -21.70 -15.44 2.90
C LEU A 209 -22.36 -14.04 2.97
N LYS A 210 -23.11 -13.65 1.94
CA LYS A 210 -23.87 -12.40 1.94
C LYS A 210 -24.87 -12.32 3.10
N ASP A 211 -25.56 -13.40 3.39
CA ASP A 211 -26.53 -13.45 4.52
C ASP A 211 -25.81 -13.38 5.87
N VAL A 212 -24.63 -13.97 5.98
CA VAL A 212 -23.81 -13.87 7.20
C VAL A 212 -23.35 -12.44 7.44
N ILE A 213 -22.89 -11.76 6.37
CA ILE A 213 -22.45 -10.36 6.42
C ILE A 213 -23.59 -9.47 6.91
N LEU A 214 -24.78 -9.60 6.33
CA LEU A 214 -25.94 -8.79 6.69
C LEU A 214 -26.43 -9.09 8.11
N ARG A 215 -26.57 -10.38 8.50
CA ARG A 215 -27.05 -10.76 9.84
C ARG A 215 -26.09 -10.37 10.96
N LYS A 216 -24.78 -10.41 10.71
CA LYS A 216 -23.77 -10.08 11.71
C LYS A 216 -23.32 -8.63 11.68
N HIS A 217 -23.87 -7.82 10.77
CA HIS A 217 -23.47 -6.43 10.56
C HIS A 217 -21.96 -6.31 10.39
N ILE A 218 -21.41 -7.01 9.39
CA ILE A 218 -19.99 -6.95 9.08
C ILE A 218 -19.71 -5.66 8.31
N ASP A 219 -18.82 -4.82 8.84
CA ASP A 219 -18.48 -3.53 8.26
C ASP A 219 -17.34 -3.63 7.23
N ALA A 220 -16.44 -4.62 7.41
CA ALA A 220 -15.29 -4.74 6.52
C ALA A 220 -14.74 -6.17 6.40
N ILE A 221 -14.03 -6.38 5.30
CA ILE A 221 -13.28 -7.61 5.03
C ILE A 221 -11.78 -7.27 5.02
N LEU A 222 -10.98 -8.07 5.74
CA LEU A 222 -9.52 -7.95 5.75
C LEU A 222 -8.92 -9.08 4.91
N VAL A 223 -8.27 -8.76 3.81
CA VAL A 223 -7.65 -9.75 2.92
C VAL A 223 -6.26 -10.10 3.45
N SER A 224 -6.04 -11.40 3.68
CA SER A 224 -4.74 -11.94 4.09
C SER A 224 -3.68 -11.71 2.99
N PRO A 225 -2.41 -11.38 3.32
CA PRO A 225 -1.34 -11.17 2.34
C PRO A 225 -1.16 -12.35 1.38
N LEU A 226 -1.31 -13.59 1.88
CA LEU A 226 -1.15 -14.82 1.10
C LEU A 226 -2.32 -15.13 0.17
N ARG A 227 -3.40 -14.34 0.20
CA ARG A 227 -4.61 -14.55 -0.61
C ARG A 227 -5.00 -13.34 -1.46
N VAL A 228 -4.09 -12.36 -1.56
CA VAL A 228 -4.35 -11.12 -2.31
C VAL A 228 -4.60 -11.41 -3.79
N ASP A 229 -3.78 -12.24 -4.42
CA ASP A 229 -3.92 -12.54 -5.86
C ASP A 229 -5.16 -13.38 -6.15
N GLU A 230 -5.48 -14.36 -5.30
CA GLU A 230 -6.72 -15.14 -5.39
C GLU A 230 -7.95 -14.22 -5.26
N PHE A 231 -7.91 -13.28 -4.31
CA PHE A 231 -8.97 -12.30 -4.10
C PHE A 231 -9.11 -11.34 -5.29
N ARG A 232 -7.99 -10.85 -5.87
CA ARG A 232 -7.99 -9.98 -7.06
C ARG A 232 -8.61 -10.66 -8.28
N ASN A 233 -8.37 -11.95 -8.45
CA ASN A 233 -8.91 -12.72 -9.58
C ASN A 233 -10.37 -13.15 -9.38
N ASN A 234 -10.92 -13.04 -8.18
CA ASN A 234 -12.31 -13.43 -7.87
C ASN A 234 -13.24 -12.22 -7.90
N GLN A 235 -13.60 -11.78 -9.12
CA GLN A 235 -14.49 -10.63 -9.31
C GLN A 235 -15.90 -10.83 -8.75
N GLU A 236 -16.43 -12.05 -8.78
CA GLU A 236 -17.75 -12.37 -8.25
C GLU A 236 -17.81 -12.13 -6.73
N MET A 237 -16.81 -12.61 -6.01
CA MET A 237 -16.66 -12.36 -4.57
C MET A 237 -16.50 -10.86 -4.26
N GLN A 238 -15.65 -10.15 -5.00
CA GLN A 238 -15.48 -8.71 -4.81
C GLN A 238 -16.81 -7.96 -5.00
N ASN A 239 -17.53 -8.23 -6.08
CA ASN A 239 -18.81 -7.60 -6.37
C ASN A 239 -19.83 -7.89 -5.26
N MET A 240 -19.94 -9.13 -4.81
CA MET A 240 -20.83 -9.53 -3.72
C MET A 240 -20.53 -8.78 -2.41
N LEU A 241 -19.26 -8.63 -2.05
CA LEU A 241 -18.82 -7.93 -0.84
C LEU A 241 -19.08 -6.42 -0.94
N ILE A 242 -18.82 -5.83 -2.10
CA ILE A 242 -19.06 -4.41 -2.38
C ILE A 242 -20.56 -4.13 -2.35
N ASP A 243 -21.40 -4.96 -2.99
CA ASP A 243 -22.87 -4.84 -2.98
C ASP A 243 -23.45 -5.03 -1.58
N ALA A 244 -22.80 -5.80 -0.72
CA ALA A 244 -23.16 -5.91 0.69
C ALA A 244 -22.74 -4.69 1.54
N GLY A 245 -22.05 -3.70 0.95
CA GLY A 245 -21.62 -2.49 1.62
C GLY A 245 -20.37 -2.65 2.49
N CYS A 246 -19.61 -3.76 2.34
CA CYS A 246 -18.39 -4.01 3.10
C CYS A 246 -17.23 -3.17 2.59
N LYS A 247 -16.48 -2.56 3.50
CA LYS A 247 -15.17 -2.00 3.19
C LYS A 247 -14.15 -3.13 3.06
N ILE A 248 -13.24 -3.01 2.11
CA ILE A 248 -12.19 -4.00 1.90
C ILE A 248 -10.85 -3.40 2.32
N PHE A 249 -10.07 -4.15 3.11
CA PHE A 249 -8.72 -3.79 3.50
C PHE A 249 -7.77 -4.90 3.09
N MET A 250 -6.63 -4.53 2.54
CA MET A 250 -5.53 -5.46 2.25
C MET A 250 -4.37 -5.19 3.19
N ALA A 251 -3.75 -6.25 3.67
CA ALA A 251 -2.52 -6.15 4.42
C ALA A 251 -1.35 -5.92 3.44
N GLN A 252 -0.65 -4.80 3.61
CA GLN A 252 0.60 -4.53 2.89
C GLN A 252 1.78 -4.99 3.76
N GLN A 253 2.69 -5.74 3.16
CA GLN A 253 3.98 -6.04 3.77
C GLN A 253 4.90 -4.83 3.59
N VAL A 254 5.55 -4.39 4.67
CA VAL A 254 6.47 -3.24 4.65
C VAL A 254 7.85 -3.62 4.08
N ARG A 255 8.14 -4.91 3.92
CA ARG A 255 9.36 -5.43 3.25
C ARG A 255 8.98 -6.59 2.33
N GLU A 256 9.72 -6.78 1.25
CA GLU A 256 9.69 -8.02 0.45
C GLU A 256 10.10 -9.18 1.38
N ALA A 257 9.10 -9.83 1.95
CA ALA A 257 9.33 -10.96 2.81
C ALA A 257 9.65 -12.17 1.94
N SER A 258 10.80 -12.76 2.16
CA SER A 258 11.08 -14.11 1.71
C SER A 258 10.12 -15.05 2.44
N ILE A 259 9.07 -15.51 1.77
CA ILE A 259 8.13 -16.49 2.31
C ILE A 259 8.88 -17.83 2.43
N LEU A 260 9.58 -18.03 3.52
CA LEU A 260 10.14 -19.31 3.91
C LEU A 260 9.00 -20.13 4.53
N ASN A 261 8.58 -21.19 3.82
CA ASN A 261 7.59 -22.18 4.26
C ASN A 261 6.13 -21.71 4.49
N GLY A 262 5.67 -20.61 3.87
CA GLY A 262 4.26 -20.20 3.91
C GLY A 262 3.77 -19.73 5.29
N GLN A 263 4.66 -19.35 6.21
CA GLN A 263 4.33 -18.79 7.52
C GLN A 263 4.89 -17.37 7.63
N LEU A 264 4.09 -16.45 8.18
CA LEU A 264 4.53 -15.11 8.54
C LEU A 264 5.29 -15.15 9.87
N THR A 265 6.44 -14.49 9.93
CA THR A 265 7.21 -14.32 11.16
C THR A 265 6.59 -13.26 12.07
N ASP A 266 6.92 -13.26 13.37
CA ASP A 266 6.40 -12.26 14.31
C ASP A 266 6.87 -10.82 13.93
N GLU A 267 8.07 -10.66 13.36
CA GLU A 267 8.58 -9.38 12.83
C GLU A 267 7.78 -8.88 11.62
N GLU A 268 7.33 -9.79 10.76
CA GLU A 268 6.47 -9.46 9.61
C GLU A 268 5.06 -9.06 10.05
N ILE A 269 4.57 -9.61 11.15
CA ILE A 269 3.28 -9.24 11.75
C ILE A 269 3.36 -7.84 12.36
N GLU A 270 4.47 -7.47 13.01
CA GLU A 270 4.67 -6.12 13.57
C GLU A 270 4.80 -5.05 12.49
N GLY A 271 5.40 -5.37 11.34
CA GLY A 271 5.52 -4.47 10.19
C GLY A 271 4.29 -4.37 9.29
N MET A 272 3.21 -5.10 9.58
CA MET A 272 2.02 -5.14 8.74
C MET A 272 1.21 -3.84 8.83
N GLN A 273 0.80 -3.31 7.68
CA GLN A 273 -0.13 -2.18 7.61
C GLN A 273 -1.41 -2.58 6.85
N LEU A 274 -2.56 -2.29 7.44
CA LEU A 274 -3.86 -2.47 6.81
C LEU A 274 -4.27 -1.19 6.06
N LYS A 275 -4.25 -1.25 4.74
CA LYS A 275 -4.68 -0.17 3.87
C LYS A 275 -6.08 -0.47 3.34
N GLN A 276 -6.96 0.53 3.36
CA GLN A 276 -8.23 0.40 2.66
C GLN A 276 -7.96 0.26 1.17
N VAL A 277 -8.57 -0.76 0.57
CA VAL A 277 -8.39 -1.09 -0.84
C VAL A 277 -8.95 0.02 -1.71
N SER A 278 -8.14 0.44 -2.66
CA SER A 278 -8.55 1.31 -3.77
C SER A 278 -9.00 0.46 -4.96
N VAL A 279 -9.65 1.09 -5.94
CA VAL A 279 -10.06 0.39 -7.17
C VAL A 279 -8.86 -0.20 -7.91
N GLU A 280 -7.73 0.51 -7.88
CA GLU A 280 -6.48 0.09 -8.49
C GLU A 280 -5.98 -1.25 -7.94
N ASP A 281 -6.23 -1.51 -6.66
CA ASP A 281 -5.84 -2.75 -5.97
C ASP A 281 -6.73 -3.95 -6.35
N LEU A 282 -7.94 -3.70 -6.88
CA LEU A 282 -8.94 -4.72 -7.23
C LEU A 282 -8.97 -5.09 -8.72
N LEU A 283 -8.23 -4.39 -9.56
CA LEU A 283 -8.20 -4.74 -10.98
C LEU A 283 -7.48 -6.09 -11.19
N PRO A 284 -8.09 -7.00 -12.00
CA PRO A 284 -7.51 -8.31 -12.27
C PRO A 284 -6.22 -8.14 -13.08
N ARG A 285 -5.11 -8.63 -12.56
CA ARG A 285 -3.82 -8.61 -13.23
C ARG A 285 -2.88 -9.66 -12.65
N SER A 286 -1.97 -10.15 -13.49
CA SER A 286 -0.84 -10.94 -13.05
C SER A 286 0.33 -10.03 -12.66
N GLU A 287 1.03 -10.36 -11.59
CA GLU A 287 2.26 -9.67 -11.21
C GLU A 287 3.32 -9.81 -12.31
N ILE A 288 3.93 -8.69 -12.69
CA ILE A 288 5.00 -8.66 -13.69
C ILE A 288 6.34 -8.89 -12.98
N LYS A 289 6.98 -10.00 -13.29
CA LYS A 289 8.29 -10.37 -12.75
C LYS A 289 9.38 -9.87 -13.70
N VAL A 290 10.11 -8.84 -13.31
CA VAL A 290 11.27 -8.28 -14.01
C VAL A 290 12.52 -8.65 -13.23
N ASP A 291 13.58 -9.03 -13.95
CA ASP A 291 14.91 -9.25 -13.37
C ASP A 291 15.57 -7.90 -13.05
N MET A 292 15.17 -7.33 -11.90
CA MET A 292 15.67 -6.03 -11.45
C MET A 292 17.13 -6.06 -11.02
N ASP A 293 17.69 -7.22 -10.71
CA ASP A 293 19.11 -7.37 -10.36
C ASP A 293 19.97 -7.15 -11.60
N SER A 294 19.64 -7.78 -12.73
CA SER A 294 20.29 -7.56 -14.02
C SER A 294 20.18 -6.11 -14.51
N VAL A 295 19.03 -5.46 -14.29
CA VAL A 295 18.84 -4.03 -14.57
C VAL A 295 19.77 -3.19 -13.69
N GLY A 296 19.81 -3.51 -12.39
CA GLY A 296 20.62 -2.81 -11.41
C GLY A 296 22.12 -2.88 -11.71
N GLU A 297 22.63 -4.05 -12.11
CA GLU A 297 24.03 -4.23 -12.50
C GLU A 297 24.46 -3.30 -13.66
N LYS A 298 23.55 -3.07 -14.63
CA LYS A 298 23.83 -2.20 -15.78
C LYS A 298 23.76 -0.70 -15.45
N LEU A 299 22.93 -0.31 -14.48
CA LEU A 299 22.72 1.09 -14.10
C LEU A 299 23.62 1.53 -12.95
N LYS A 300 24.18 0.58 -12.19
CA LYS A 300 25.09 0.86 -11.08
C LYS A 300 26.34 1.62 -11.56
N GLY A 301 26.64 2.71 -10.86
CA GLY A 301 27.80 3.54 -11.18
C GLY A 301 27.69 4.34 -12.49
N CYS A 302 26.55 4.34 -13.17
CA CYS A 302 26.29 5.15 -14.36
C CYS A 302 25.78 6.55 -14.01
N ARG A 303 26.02 7.52 -14.89
CA ARG A 303 25.42 8.85 -14.85
C ARG A 303 24.13 8.83 -15.64
N ILE A 304 23.01 9.11 -14.97
CA ILE A 304 21.68 8.93 -15.51
C ILE A 304 20.94 10.27 -15.55
N LEU A 305 20.45 10.64 -16.74
CA LEU A 305 19.63 11.81 -16.95
C LEU A 305 18.18 11.39 -17.17
N ILE A 306 17.25 12.02 -16.44
CA ILE A 306 15.80 11.76 -16.55
C ILE A 306 15.11 13.08 -16.87
N THR A 307 14.42 13.17 -18.01
CA THR A 307 13.55 14.30 -18.34
C THR A 307 12.11 14.01 -17.99
N GLY A 308 11.36 15.01 -17.53
CA GLY A 308 10.02 14.79 -16.98
C GLY A 308 10.07 14.09 -15.64
N SER A 309 11.12 14.36 -14.85
CA SER A 309 11.42 13.71 -13.55
C SER A 309 10.33 13.88 -12.52
N ALA A 310 9.56 14.95 -12.56
CA ALA A 310 8.44 15.23 -11.66
C ALA A 310 7.10 14.65 -12.14
N GLY A 311 7.04 14.14 -13.36
CA GLY A 311 5.86 13.45 -13.90
C GLY A 311 5.61 12.08 -13.23
N SER A 312 4.42 11.50 -13.46
CA SER A 312 4.03 10.21 -12.86
C SER A 312 4.98 9.06 -13.20
N ILE A 313 5.47 8.99 -14.45
CA ILE A 313 6.44 7.97 -14.89
C ILE A 313 7.85 8.35 -14.45
N GLY A 314 8.27 9.61 -14.68
CA GLY A 314 9.61 10.07 -14.34
C GLY A 314 9.92 9.94 -12.86
N SER A 315 9.00 10.35 -11.98
CA SER A 315 9.19 10.26 -10.52
C SER A 315 9.33 8.82 -10.01
N GLU A 316 8.62 7.89 -10.63
CA GLU A 316 8.75 6.48 -10.28
C GLU A 316 10.05 5.88 -10.82
N MET A 317 10.47 6.25 -12.05
CA MET A 317 11.80 5.88 -12.55
C MET A 317 12.92 6.40 -11.65
N VAL A 318 12.80 7.66 -11.16
CA VAL A 318 13.75 8.21 -10.18
C VAL A 318 13.85 7.31 -8.95
N ARG A 319 12.70 6.90 -8.35
CA ARG A 319 12.68 6.02 -7.18
C ARG A 319 13.31 4.66 -7.44
N GLN A 320 13.00 4.05 -8.60
CA GLN A 320 13.53 2.72 -8.93
C GLN A 320 15.02 2.76 -9.24
N ILE A 321 15.48 3.74 -10.01
CA ILE A 321 16.90 3.89 -10.39
C ILE A 321 17.76 4.24 -9.17
N ALA A 322 17.27 5.08 -8.25
CA ALA A 322 18.01 5.46 -7.05
C ALA A 322 18.43 4.24 -6.19
N ARG A 323 17.63 3.16 -6.20
CA ARG A 323 17.94 1.91 -5.49
C ARG A 323 19.18 1.17 -6.03
N PHE A 324 19.55 1.41 -7.27
CA PHE A 324 20.69 0.75 -7.94
C PHE A 324 22.02 1.48 -7.77
N GLN A 325 22.07 2.51 -6.93
CA GLN A 325 23.29 3.26 -6.65
C GLN A 325 23.99 3.79 -7.92
N PRO A 326 23.31 4.60 -8.75
CA PRO A 326 23.95 5.28 -9.86
C PRO A 326 25.08 6.20 -9.36
N ALA A 327 26.05 6.52 -10.21
CA ALA A 327 27.12 7.45 -9.85
C ALA A 327 26.57 8.87 -9.58
N GLU A 328 25.63 9.31 -10.42
CA GLU A 328 24.95 10.59 -10.28
C GLU A 328 23.67 10.60 -11.12
N MET A 329 22.66 11.29 -10.65
CA MET A 329 21.38 11.51 -11.36
C MET A 329 21.19 12.99 -11.68
N MET A 330 20.81 13.28 -12.93
CA MET A 330 20.37 14.61 -13.39
C MET A 330 18.89 14.55 -13.66
N LEU A 331 18.09 15.27 -12.88
CA LEU A 331 16.63 15.23 -12.88
C LEU A 331 16.12 16.56 -13.45
N ILE A 332 15.34 16.50 -14.53
CA ILE A 332 14.94 17.68 -15.29
C ILE A 332 13.43 17.71 -15.46
N ASP A 333 12.81 18.79 -14.99
CA ASP A 333 11.41 19.09 -15.27
C ASP A 333 11.20 20.59 -15.41
N GLN A 334 10.18 20.99 -16.16
CA GLN A 334 9.81 22.41 -16.28
C GLN A 334 8.92 22.89 -15.13
N ALA A 335 8.26 21.96 -14.42
CA ALA A 335 7.34 22.22 -13.33
C ALA A 335 8.12 22.34 -12.00
N GLU A 336 8.31 23.57 -11.51
CA GLU A 336 9.14 23.86 -10.32
C GLU A 336 8.66 23.15 -9.06
N THR A 337 7.38 23.30 -8.72
CA THR A 337 6.84 22.73 -7.47
C THR A 337 6.91 21.21 -7.41
N PRO A 338 6.48 20.44 -8.42
CA PRO A 338 6.67 18.99 -8.42
C PRO A 338 8.16 18.56 -8.42
N GLU A 339 9.04 19.34 -9.05
CA GLU A 339 10.49 19.05 -9.03
C GLU A 339 11.12 19.33 -7.66
N HIS A 340 10.58 20.28 -6.91
CA HIS A 340 10.95 20.47 -5.52
C HIS A 340 10.58 19.26 -4.65
N ASP A 341 9.41 18.65 -4.88
CA ASP A 341 9.00 17.43 -4.17
C ASP A 341 9.94 16.26 -4.47
N ILE A 342 10.42 16.12 -5.72
CA ILE A 342 11.45 15.15 -6.09
C ILE A 342 12.75 15.40 -5.32
N ARG A 343 13.18 16.65 -5.20
CA ARG A 343 14.37 17.03 -4.43
C ARG A 343 14.24 16.62 -2.95
N LEU A 344 13.08 16.88 -2.34
CA LEU A 344 12.82 16.50 -0.95
C LEU A 344 12.83 14.98 -0.78
N MET A 345 12.17 14.25 -1.69
CA MET A 345 12.16 12.80 -1.70
C MET A 345 13.58 12.23 -1.80
N MET A 346 14.40 12.74 -2.72
CA MET A 346 15.79 12.27 -2.87
C MET A 346 16.61 12.52 -1.61
N SER A 347 16.49 13.68 -0.99
CA SER A 347 17.24 14.02 0.22
C SER A 347 16.80 13.18 1.45
N HIS A 348 15.53 12.77 1.52
CA HIS A 348 14.99 12.02 2.64
C HIS A 348 15.16 10.50 2.46
N ASP A 349 14.76 9.98 1.30
CA ASP A 349 14.66 8.52 1.07
C ASP A 349 15.96 7.92 0.49
N TYR A 350 16.79 8.73 -0.19
CA TYR A 350 18.01 8.29 -0.87
C TYR A 350 19.19 9.26 -0.61
N PRO A 351 19.55 9.55 0.65
CA PRO A 351 20.56 10.57 1.00
C PRO A 351 21.97 10.25 0.45
N ASP A 352 22.25 8.97 0.19
CA ASP A 352 23.55 8.52 -0.33
C ASP A 352 23.66 8.62 -1.87
N VAL A 353 22.56 8.93 -2.58
CA VAL A 353 22.55 9.06 -4.03
C VAL A 353 22.74 10.53 -4.42
N LYS A 354 23.80 10.80 -5.16
CA LYS A 354 24.04 12.14 -5.71
C LYS A 354 23.02 12.43 -6.81
N ALA A 355 22.09 13.36 -6.55
CA ALA A 355 21.08 13.80 -7.49
C ALA A 355 21.02 15.32 -7.57
N THR A 356 20.96 15.83 -8.80
CA THR A 356 20.80 17.26 -9.09
C THR A 356 19.48 17.48 -9.81
N THR A 357 18.60 18.30 -9.22
CA THR A 357 17.32 18.70 -9.81
C THR A 357 17.48 20.02 -10.55
N VAL A 358 16.96 20.11 -11.78
CA VAL A 358 17.05 21.28 -12.64
C VAL A 358 15.68 21.64 -13.20
N VAL A 359 15.22 22.86 -12.91
CA VAL A 359 13.98 23.39 -13.46
C VAL A 359 14.29 24.06 -14.80
N THR A 360 13.89 23.40 -15.90
CA THR A 360 14.06 23.93 -17.26
C THR A 360 13.18 23.17 -18.26
N SER A 361 12.81 23.83 -19.36
CA SER A 361 12.21 23.15 -20.51
C SER A 361 13.26 22.38 -21.30
N ILE A 362 12.90 21.20 -21.81
CA ILE A 362 13.72 20.40 -22.74
C ILE A 362 13.92 21.11 -24.09
N CYS A 363 13.09 22.12 -24.40
CA CYS A 363 13.18 22.94 -25.62
C CYS A 363 14.21 24.06 -25.51
N ASN A 364 14.77 24.31 -24.32
CA ASN A 364 15.85 25.28 -24.13
C ASN A 364 17.18 24.63 -24.51
N GLU A 365 17.52 24.70 -25.79
CA GLU A 365 18.66 24.01 -26.38
C GLU A 365 19.98 24.43 -25.73
N GLU A 366 20.22 25.74 -25.53
CA GLU A 366 21.46 26.23 -24.91
C GLU A 366 21.66 25.70 -23.49
N ARG A 367 20.58 25.69 -22.70
CA ARG A 367 20.64 25.17 -21.34
C ARG A 367 20.82 23.67 -21.30
N MET A 368 20.13 22.94 -22.17
CA MET A 368 20.26 21.49 -22.32
C MET A 368 21.67 21.10 -22.79
N GLU A 369 22.22 21.81 -23.76
CA GLU A 369 23.58 21.59 -24.21
C GLU A 369 24.61 21.79 -23.07
N ARG A 370 24.46 22.88 -22.29
CA ARG A 370 25.33 23.10 -21.12
C ARG A 370 25.21 21.96 -20.12
N ILE A 371 24.02 21.44 -19.85
CA ILE A 371 23.81 20.31 -18.95
C ILE A 371 24.53 19.07 -19.51
N PHE A 372 24.32 18.71 -20.76
CA PHE A 372 24.95 17.55 -21.38
C PHE A 372 26.47 17.67 -21.44
N SER A 373 27.01 18.84 -21.74
CA SER A 373 28.45 19.08 -21.81
C SER A 373 29.17 18.84 -20.49
N VAL A 374 28.54 19.23 -19.37
CA VAL A 374 29.09 19.08 -18.03
C VAL A 374 28.76 17.70 -17.44
N PHE A 375 27.52 17.28 -17.51
CA PHE A 375 27.06 16.05 -16.85
C PHE A 375 27.48 14.78 -17.59
N ARG A 376 27.53 14.79 -18.95
CA ARG A 376 27.91 13.63 -19.79
C ARG A 376 27.17 12.35 -19.40
N PRO A 377 25.85 12.27 -19.58
CA PRO A 377 25.08 11.10 -19.16
C PRO A 377 25.48 9.82 -19.92
N ASP A 378 25.50 8.69 -19.22
CA ASP A 378 25.61 7.37 -19.85
C ASP A 378 24.26 6.89 -20.37
N TYR A 379 23.20 7.17 -19.64
CA TYR A 379 21.81 6.82 -19.97
C TYR A 379 20.91 8.06 -19.91
N VAL A 380 20.01 8.17 -20.86
CA VAL A 380 18.94 9.18 -20.88
C VAL A 380 17.59 8.47 -20.87
N PHE A 381 16.76 8.73 -19.87
CA PHE A 381 15.38 8.31 -19.85
C PHE A 381 14.49 9.53 -20.13
N HIS A 382 13.86 9.52 -21.30
CA HIS A 382 13.07 10.65 -21.79
C HIS A 382 11.59 10.42 -21.58
N ALA A 383 11.04 10.95 -20.46
CA ALA A 383 9.62 10.88 -20.11
C ALA A 383 8.90 12.24 -20.19
N ALA A 384 9.62 13.32 -20.55
CA ALA A 384 9.03 14.64 -20.72
C ALA A 384 8.14 14.68 -21.98
N ALA A 385 6.85 14.96 -21.81
CA ALA A 385 5.91 15.19 -22.91
C ALA A 385 4.60 15.80 -22.38
N TYR A 386 3.90 16.56 -23.23
CA TYR A 386 2.50 16.88 -23.02
C TYR A 386 1.64 15.68 -23.45
N LYS A 387 0.74 15.23 -22.58
CA LYS A 387 0.02 13.95 -22.73
C LYS A 387 -1.51 14.08 -22.84
N HIS A 388 -2.08 15.23 -22.50
CA HIS A 388 -3.54 15.41 -22.48
C HIS A 388 -4.07 15.67 -23.87
N VAL A 389 -4.82 14.71 -24.42
CA VAL A 389 -5.36 14.75 -25.78
C VAL A 389 -6.15 16.03 -26.04
N PRO A 390 -7.16 16.43 -25.24
CA PRO A 390 -7.93 17.65 -25.52
C PRO A 390 -7.07 18.92 -25.58
N MET A 391 -6.09 19.02 -24.63
CA MET A 391 -5.21 20.19 -24.60
C MET A 391 -4.33 20.29 -25.84
N MET A 392 -3.89 19.16 -26.41
CA MET A 392 -3.06 19.15 -27.61
C MET A 392 -3.87 19.31 -28.89
N GLU A 393 -5.14 18.88 -28.89
CA GLU A 393 -6.08 19.22 -29.97
C GLU A 393 -6.31 20.74 -30.08
N ASP A 394 -6.41 21.41 -28.90
CA ASP A 394 -6.59 22.85 -28.85
C ASP A 394 -5.27 23.63 -29.06
N ASN A 395 -4.11 22.97 -28.96
CA ASN A 395 -2.78 23.60 -29.01
C ASN A 395 -1.78 22.75 -29.84
N PRO A 396 -1.97 22.56 -31.15
CA PRO A 396 -1.07 21.71 -31.95
C PRO A 396 0.37 22.22 -32.00
N SER A 397 0.56 23.53 -32.03
CA SER A 397 1.89 24.15 -32.03
C SER A 397 2.69 23.82 -30.79
N GLU A 398 2.03 23.75 -29.60
CA GLU A 398 2.65 23.35 -28.37
C GLU A 398 3.01 21.85 -28.37
N ALA A 399 2.18 20.99 -28.97
CA ALA A 399 2.51 19.58 -29.14
C ALA A 399 3.77 19.39 -30.00
N VAL A 400 3.88 20.17 -31.10
CA VAL A 400 5.06 20.16 -31.95
C VAL A 400 6.29 20.67 -31.22
N HIS A 401 6.19 21.80 -30.53
CA HIS A 401 7.32 22.41 -29.85
C HIS A 401 7.80 21.54 -28.69
N ASN A 402 6.92 21.20 -27.76
CA ASN A 402 7.34 20.45 -26.55
C ASN A 402 7.67 18.99 -26.85
N ASN A 403 6.77 18.29 -27.58
CA ASN A 403 6.97 16.85 -27.76
C ASN A 403 7.98 16.55 -28.86
N ILE A 404 7.86 17.18 -30.03
CA ILE A 404 8.70 16.83 -31.21
C ILE A 404 10.05 17.55 -31.12
N TYR A 405 10.04 18.89 -31.04
CA TYR A 405 11.29 19.66 -30.99
C TYR A 405 12.08 19.33 -29.71
N GLY A 406 11.42 19.28 -28.55
CA GLY A 406 12.08 18.91 -27.31
C GLY A 406 12.72 17.51 -27.35
N THR A 407 12.03 16.50 -27.94
CA THR A 407 12.62 15.16 -28.14
C THR A 407 13.83 15.23 -29.07
N LYS A 408 13.73 15.99 -30.18
CA LYS A 408 14.84 16.19 -31.14
C LYS A 408 16.08 16.75 -30.41
N VAL A 409 15.91 17.83 -29.64
CA VAL A 409 17.01 18.47 -28.87
C VAL A 409 17.72 17.43 -27.98
N ILE A 410 16.95 16.67 -27.19
CA ILE A 410 17.55 15.69 -26.26
C ILE A 410 18.22 14.55 -27.02
N ALA A 411 17.64 14.07 -28.12
CA ALA A 411 18.18 13.01 -28.94
C ALA A 411 19.51 13.42 -29.63
N ASP A 412 19.55 14.62 -30.23
CA ASP A 412 20.75 15.16 -30.90
C ASP A 412 21.89 15.39 -29.90
N LEU A 413 21.58 15.95 -28.72
CA LEU A 413 22.56 16.10 -27.65
C LEU A 413 23.06 14.75 -27.12
N SER A 414 22.20 13.72 -27.11
CA SER A 414 22.61 12.36 -26.73
C SER A 414 23.66 11.82 -27.70
N VAL A 415 23.49 12.00 -29.00
CA VAL A 415 24.50 11.64 -30.01
C VAL A 415 25.75 12.50 -29.84
N LYS A 416 25.61 13.83 -29.79
CA LYS A 416 26.74 14.77 -29.68
C LYS A 416 27.64 14.48 -28.48
N TYR A 417 27.06 14.07 -27.35
CA TYR A 417 27.80 13.84 -26.11
C TYR A 417 28.04 12.37 -25.77
N GLY A 418 27.78 11.45 -26.71
CA GLY A 418 28.17 10.05 -26.61
C GLY A 418 27.40 9.25 -25.56
N VAL A 419 26.11 9.52 -25.43
CA VAL A 419 25.20 8.76 -24.57
C VAL A 419 25.14 7.32 -25.06
N LYS A 420 25.32 6.36 -24.18
CA LYS A 420 25.27 4.93 -24.54
C LYS A 420 23.85 4.53 -24.99
N LYS A 421 22.85 4.99 -24.23
CA LYS A 421 21.46 4.61 -24.49
C LYS A 421 20.48 5.72 -24.18
N PHE A 422 19.59 5.96 -25.14
CA PHE A 422 18.46 6.88 -25.06
C PHE A 422 17.16 6.09 -25.03
N VAL A 423 16.39 6.18 -23.96
CA VAL A 423 15.14 5.44 -23.75
C VAL A 423 13.97 6.43 -23.83
N MET A 424 13.17 6.32 -24.88
CA MET A 424 12.00 7.18 -25.09
C MET A 424 10.73 6.50 -24.55
N VAL A 425 10.01 7.19 -23.68
CA VAL A 425 8.67 6.78 -23.25
C VAL A 425 7.65 7.23 -24.29
N SER A 426 6.93 6.29 -24.90
CA SER A 426 5.85 6.51 -25.86
C SER A 426 4.51 5.95 -25.32
N THR A 427 3.51 5.87 -26.17
CA THR A 427 2.12 5.54 -25.79
C THR A 427 1.46 4.70 -26.88
N ASP A 428 0.42 3.94 -26.50
CA ASP A 428 -0.52 3.27 -27.41
C ASP A 428 -1.18 4.23 -28.43
N LYS A 429 -1.34 5.52 -28.06
CA LYS A 429 -1.96 6.54 -28.92
C LYS A 429 -1.09 6.97 -30.11
N ALA A 430 0.19 6.58 -30.10
CA ALA A 430 1.07 6.76 -31.26
C ALA A 430 0.76 5.75 -32.40
N VAL A 431 -0.02 4.71 -32.11
CA VAL A 431 -0.45 3.70 -33.08
C VAL A 431 -1.73 4.16 -33.79
N ASN A 432 -1.72 4.22 -35.15
CA ASN A 432 -2.84 4.75 -35.92
C ASN A 432 -3.44 6.00 -35.27
N PRO A 433 -2.67 7.08 -35.09
CA PRO A 433 -3.08 8.19 -34.24
C PRO A 433 -4.37 8.84 -34.75
N THR A 434 -5.28 9.16 -33.81
CA THR A 434 -6.54 9.86 -34.11
C THR A 434 -6.56 11.27 -33.52
N ASN A 435 -5.43 11.71 -32.99
CA ASN A 435 -5.29 13.00 -32.33
C ASN A 435 -3.87 13.55 -32.47
N VAL A 436 -3.74 14.84 -32.26
CA VAL A 436 -2.49 15.60 -32.37
C VAL A 436 -1.43 15.07 -31.39
N MET A 437 -1.82 14.76 -30.15
CA MET A 437 -0.89 14.23 -29.12
C MET A 437 -0.29 12.89 -29.57
N GLY A 438 -1.13 11.95 -30.00
CA GLY A 438 -0.68 10.65 -30.51
C GLY A 438 0.22 10.80 -31.75
N CYS A 439 -0.16 11.66 -32.68
CA CYS A 439 0.65 11.96 -33.86
C CYS A 439 2.00 12.58 -33.49
N SER A 440 2.05 13.51 -32.54
CA SER A 440 3.31 14.09 -32.04
C SER A 440 4.27 13.03 -31.47
N LYS A 441 3.74 12.06 -30.73
CA LYS A 441 4.54 10.94 -30.20
C LYS A 441 5.00 9.99 -31.29
N ARG A 442 4.15 9.75 -32.30
CA ARG A 442 4.54 8.96 -33.49
C ARG A 442 5.70 9.59 -34.24
N ILE A 443 5.66 10.91 -34.44
CA ILE A 443 6.76 11.66 -35.09
C ILE A 443 8.05 11.53 -34.25
N CYS A 444 7.97 11.59 -32.91
CA CYS A 444 9.14 11.36 -32.06
C CYS A 444 9.72 9.94 -32.22
N GLU A 445 8.86 8.91 -32.35
CA GLU A 445 9.30 7.53 -32.62
C GLU A 445 10.04 7.43 -33.94
N ILE A 446 9.45 8.02 -35.00
CA ILE A 446 10.04 8.05 -36.36
C ILE A 446 11.40 8.74 -36.31
N TYR A 447 11.52 9.87 -35.62
CA TYR A 447 12.79 10.59 -35.49
C TYR A 447 13.84 9.76 -34.79
N CYS A 448 13.52 9.20 -33.63
CA CYS A 448 14.49 8.39 -32.86
C CYS A 448 14.95 7.14 -33.62
N GLN A 449 14.06 6.47 -34.35
CA GLN A 449 14.39 5.32 -35.18
C GLN A 449 15.27 5.67 -36.37
N SER A 450 14.91 6.72 -37.13
CA SER A 450 15.70 7.15 -38.26
C SER A 450 17.10 7.63 -37.85
N LEU A 451 17.21 8.33 -36.71
CA LEU A 451 18.50 8.76 -36.16
C LEU A 451 19.34 7.56 -35.72
N ASN A 452 18.72 6.52 -35.09
CA ASN A 452 19.44 5.32 -34.65
C ASN A 452 20.19 4.64 -35.82
N SER A 453 19.57 4.57 -36.97
CA SER A 453 20.11 3.89 -38.17
C SER A 453 20.95 4.80 -39.07
N SER A 454 21.01 6.09 -38.75
CA SER A 454 21.68 7.11 -39.59
C SER A 454 23.19 7.16 -39.32
N SER A 455 23.94 7.55 -40.33
CA SER A 455 25.35 7.92 -40.22
C SER A 455 25.58 9.15 -39.32
N ALA A 456 24.56 9.98 -39.10
CA ALA A 456 24.59 11.10 -38.18
C ALA A 456 24.77 10.61 -36.70
N ASN A 457 24.40 9.37 -36.40
CA ASN A 457 24.66 8.74 -35.08
C ASN A 457 26.13 8.29 -34.92
N SER A 458 27.01 9.25 -34.99
CA SER A 458 28.48 9.01 -34.93
C SER A 458 28.96 8.40 -33.63
N SER A 459 28.21 8.55 -32.55
CA SER A 459 28.53 8.00 -31.23
C SER A 459 27.96 6.59 -31.01
N HIS A 460 27.21 6.06 -31.97
CA HIS A 460 26.49 4.78 -31.84
C HIS A 460 25.54 4.73 -30.63
N THR A 461 24.91 5.85 -30.28
CA THR A 461 23.88 5.92 -29.26
C THR A 461 22.72 4.97 -29.62
N GLN A 462 22.36 4.09 -28.73
CA GLN A 462 21.25 3.15 -28.93
C GLN A 462 19.94 3.82 -28.53
N PHE A 463 19.04 4.03 -29.51
CA PHE A 463 17.70 4.59 -29.27
C PHE A 463 16.71 3.45 -29.07
N VAL A 464 16.06 3.43 -27.91
CA VAL A 464 15.04 2.46 -27.53
C VAL A 464 13.74 3.19 -27.25
N THR A 465 12.65 2.74 -27.84
CA THR A 465 11.32 3.30 -27.60
C THR A 465 10.45 2.28 -26.86
N THR A 466 9.62 2.75 -25.93
CA THR A 466 8.68 1.91 -25.19
C THR A 466 7.25 2.43 -25.34
N ARG A 467 6.33 1.55 -25.78
CA ARG A 467 4.90 1.83 -25.93
C ARG A 467 4.10 1.08 -24.87
N PHE A 468 3.26 1.78 -24.15
CA PHE A 468 2.27 1.21 -23.24
C PHE A 468 1.03 2.10 -23.15
N GLY A 469 -0.07 1.52 -22.68
CA GLY A 469 -1.35 2.20 -22.55
C GLY A 469 -1.44 3.07 -21.29
N ASN A 470 -2.67 3.21 -20.75
CA ASN A 470 -2.87 4.07 -19.60
C ASN A 470 -2.24 3.47 -18.34
N VAL A 471 -1.72 4.35 -17.50
CA VAL A 471 -1.21 3.97 -16.18
C VAL A 471 -2.16 4.44 -15.08
N LEU A 472 -2.39 3.57 -14.10
CA LEU A 472 -3.32 3.82 -12.99
C LEU A 472 -2.82 4.91 -12.06
N GLY A 473 -3.74 5.81 -11.68
CA GLY A 473 -3.44 6.84 -10.68
C GLY A 473 -2.52 7.96 -11.16
N SER A 474 -2.21 8.06 -12.47
CA SER A 474 -1.40 9.15 -12.99
C SER A 474 -2.14 10.49 -12.90
N ASN A 475 -1.39 11.59 -12.75
CA ASN A 475 -1.94 12.93 -12.63
C ASN A 475 -2.84 13.28 -13.81
N GLY A 476 -4.05 13.82 -13.54
CA GLY A 476 -5.05 14.17 -14.53
C GLY A 476 -5.71 12.98 -15.25
N SER A 477 -5.53 11.74 -14.78
CA SER A 477 -6.19 10.56 -15.33
C SER A 477 -7.60 10.36 -14.78
N VAL A 478 -8.33 9.39 -15.35
CA VAL A 478 -9.74 9.11 -15.06
C VAL A 478 -10.01 8.79 -13.60
N ILE A 479 -9.11 8.07 -12.91
CA ILE A 479 -9.31 7.65 -11.52
C ILE A 479 -9.26 8.84 -10.54
N PRO A 480 -8.25 9.72 -10.54
CA PRO A 480 -8.29 10.96 -9.76
C PRO A 480 -9.51 11.82 -10.03
N LEU A 481 -9.91 11.96 -11.30
CA LEU A 481 -11.12 12.71 -11.69
C LEU A 481 -12.37 12.11 -11.06
N PHE A 482 -12.60 10.80 -11.20
CA PHE A 482 -13.76 10.12 -10.61
C PHE A 482 -13.77 10.23 -9.08
N ARG A 483 -12.60 10.11 -8.44
CA ARG A 483 -12.48 10.26 -6.98
C ARG A 483 -12.91 11.65 -6.52
N GLU A 484 -12.51 12.68 -7.25
CA GLU A 484 -12.91 14.06 -6.97
C GLU A 484 -14.42 14.28 -7.20
N GLN A 485 -14.95 13.82 -8.33
CA GLN A 485 -16.39 13.89 -8.63
C GLN A 485 -17.23 13.17 -7.58
N ILE A 486 -16.85 11.98 -7.15
CA ILE A 486 -17.54 11.22 -6.10
C ILE A 486 -17.49 11.98 -4.77
N LYS A 487 -16.32 12.53 -4.41
CA LYS A 487 -16.15 13.33 -3.18
C LYS A 487 -17.05 14.56 -3.16
N ASN A 488 -17.28 15.16 -4.34
CA ASN A 488 -18.13 16.34 -4.50
C ASN A 488 -19.63 16.00 -4.67
N GLY A 489 -20.03 14.71 -4.58
CA GLY A 489 -21.42 14.27 -4.68
C GLY A 489 -21.89 13.93 -6.09
N GLY A 490 -21.00 13.90 -7.07
CA GLY A 490 -21.28 13.56 -8.48
C GLY A 490 -21.79 14.73 -9.33
N PRO A 491 -22.24 14.46 -10.55
CA PRO A 491 -22.18 13.17 -11.25
C PRO A 491 -20.76 12.72 -11.61
N VAL A 492 -20.57 11.40 -11.80
CA VAL A 492 -19.35 10.87 -12.40
C VAL A 492 -19.53 10.87 -13.92
N THR A 493 -18.65 11.58 -14.62
CA THR A 493 -18.76 11.78 -16.08
C THR A 493 -17.95 10.73 -16.83
N VAL A 494 -18.59 9.97 -17.71
CA VAL A 494 -17.98 8.99 -18.61
C VAL A 494 -18.29 9.40 -20.05
N THR A 495 -17.31 9.33 -20.94
CA THR A 495 -17.49 9.81 -22.32
C THR A 495 -18.39 8.91 -23.15
N ASP A 496 -18.30 7.58 -23.03
CA ASP A 496 -19.20 6.63 -23.71
C ASP A 496 -19.31 5.34 -22.88
N GLU A 497 -20.47 4.70 -22.86
CA GLU A 497 -20.71 3.46 -22.11
C GLU A 497 -19.82 2.30 -22.58
N ARG A 498 -19.47 2.28 -23.87
CA ARG A 498 -18.70 1.23 -24.54
C ARG A 498 -17.20 1.40 -24.40
N ILE A 499 -16.73 2.57 -23.92
CA ILE A 499 -15.30 2.89 -23.90
C ILE A 499 -14.52 1.93 -22.99
N VAL A 500 -13.45 1.39 -23.53
CA VAL A 500 -12.53 0.51 -22.81
C VAL A 500 -11.11 1.07 -22.86
N ARG A 501 -10.35 0.80 -21.79
CA ARG A 501 -8.94 1.18 -21.69
C ARG A 501 -8.14 0.06 -21.06
N TYR A 502 -6.91 -0.06 -21.50
CA TYR A 502 -5.92 -0.89 -20.85
C TYR A 502 -5.28 -0.13 -19.70
N PHE A 503 -5.01 -0.83 -18.60
CA PHE A 503 -4.38 -0.22 -17.44
C PHE A 503 -3.23 -1.05 -16.91
N MET A 504 -2.14 -0.34 -16.55
CA MET A 504 -0.97 -0.89 -15.89
C MET A 504 -0.65 -0.06 -14.64
N LEU A 505 0.01 -0.63 -13.63
CA LEU A 505 0.55 0.18 -12.54
C LEU A 505 1.75 0.98 -13.01
N ILE A 506 1.91 2.19 -12.46
CA ILE A 506 3.09 3.02 -12.73
C ILE A 506 4.38 2.28 -12.38
N PRO A 507 4.54 1.61 -11.20
CA PRO A 507 5.75 0.84 -10.91
C PRO A 507 6.01 -0.31 -11.89
N GLU A 508 4.97 -1.00 -12.37
CA GLU A 508 5.11 -2.08 -13.35
C GLU A 508 5.59 -1.54 -14.70
N ALA A 509 4.96 -0.47 -15.20
CA ALA A 509 5.38 0.18 -16.43
C ALA A 509 6.86 0.62 -16.36
N CYS A 510 7.26 1.23 -15.25
CA CYS A 510 8.64 1.67 -15.07
C CYS A 510 9.64 0.50 -15.01
N LYS A 511 9.31 -0.61 -14.35
CA LYS A 511 10.15 -1.83 -14.36
C LYS A 511 10.38 -2.32 -15.79
N LEU A 512 9.32 -2.39 -16.62
CA LEU A 512 9.44 -2.81 -18.02
C LEU A 512 10.22 -1.78 -18.88
N VAL A 513 10.06 -0.48 -18.62
CA VAL A 513 10.85 0.57 -19.31
C VAL A 513 12.34 0.43 -18.96
N LEU A 514 12.68 0.19 -17.70
CA LEU A 514 14.06 0.00 -17.27
C LEU A 514 14.66 -1.28 -17.88
N GLU A 515 13.89 -2.36 -17.92
CA GLU A 515 14.34 -3.61 -18.54
C GLU A 515 14.54 -3.47 -20.05
N ALA A 516 13.56 -2.90 -20.77
CA ALA A 516 13.69 -2.61 -22.19
C ALA A 516 14.86 -1.67 -22.47
N GLY A 517 15.00 -0.60 -21.70
CA GLY A 517 16.08 0.35 -21.79
C GLY A 517 17.45 -0.26 -21.56
N THR A 518 17.61 -1.21 -20.66
CA THR A 518 18.91 -1.83 -20.35
C THR A 518 19.25 -3.00 -21.28
N LYS A 519 18.25 -3.77 -21.75
CA LYS A 519 18.45 -4.97 -22.59
C LYS A 519 18.32 -4.72 -24.09
N GLY A 520 17.62 -3.67 -24.53
CA GLY A 520 17.48 -3.32 -25.96
C GLY A 520 18.82 -3.02 -26.63
N HIS A 521 18.88 -3.15 -27.94
CA HIS A 521 20.09 -2.99 -28.76
C HIS A 521 20.10 -1.71 -29.61
N GLY A 522 18.98 -0.99 -29.65
CA GLY A 522 18.77 0.24 -30.42
C GLY A 522 17.97 0.00 -31.71
N GLY A 523 17.09 0.95 -32.01
CA GLY A 523 16.14 0.88 -33.12
C GLY A 523 14.84 0.16 -32.81
N GLU A 524 14.72 -0.51 -31.63
CA GLU A 524 13.51 -1.24 -31.28
C GLU A 524 12.43 -0.33 -30.70
N ILE A 525 11.18 -0.69 -31.01
CA ILE A 525 9.99 -0.23 -30.29
C ILE A 525 9.44 -1.39 -29.48
N PHE A 526 9.60 -1.33 -28.17
CA PHE A 526 9.07 -2.31 -27.25
C PHE A 526 7.63 -1.99 -26.89
N VAL A 527 6.75 -2.97 -27.09
CA VAL A 527 5.31 -2.88 -26.81
C VAL A 527 4.98 -3.77 -25.63
N PHE A 528 4.37 -3.18 -24.60
CA PHE A 528 4.07 -3.92 -23.38
C PHE A 528 2.69 -4.57 -23.45
N ASP A 529 2.60 -5.82 -22.98
CA ASP A 529 1.32 -6.52 -22.79
C ASP A 529 0.55 -5.87 -21.63
N MET A 530 -0.54 -5.19 -21.99
CA MET A 530 -1.38 -4.46 -21.04
C MET A 530 -2.42 -5.32 -20.32
N GLY A 531 -2.48 -6.63 -20.60
CA GLY A 531 -3.46 -7.55 -20.05
C GLY A 531 -4.88 -7.30 -20.58
N GLN A 532 -5.89 -7.44 -19.72
CA GLN A 532 -7.29 -7.33 -20.10
C GLN A 532 -7.78 -5.87 -20.10
N PRO A 533 -8.58 -5.49 -21.11
CA PRO A 533 -9.18 -4.17 -21.16
C PRO A 533 -10.28 -3.99 -20.10
N VAL A 534 -10.42 -2.80 -19.58
CA VAL A 534 -11.40 -2.44 -18.55
C VAL A 534 -12.41 -1.42 -19.10
N LYS A 535 -13.71 -1.69 -18.96
CA LYS A 535 -14.77 -0.73 -19.27
C LYS A 535 -14.75 0.42 -18.26
N ILE A 536 -14.67 1.66 -18.77
CA ILE A 536 -14.62 2.85 -17.90
C ILE A 536 -15.91 3.05 -17.10
N ALA A 537 -17.06 2.69 -17.68
CA ALA A 537 -18.33 2.73 -16.96
C ALA A 537 -18.38 1.75 -15.77
N ASP A 538 -17.79 0.55 -15.90
CA ASP A 538 -17.71 -0.42 -14.80
C ASP A 538 -16.70 0.03 -13.74
N LEU A 539 -15.61 0.66 -14.15
CA LEU A 539 -14.65 1.29 -13.25
C LEU A 539 -15.34 2.39 -12.40
N ALA A 540 -16.13 3.26 -13.04
CA ALA A 540 -16.90 4.30 -12.37
C ALA A 540 -17.88 3.71 -11.35
N LYS A 541 -18.66 2.68 -11.74
CA LYS A 541 -19.59 1.97 -10.84
C LYS A 541 -18.87 1.43 -9.60
N ARG A 542 -17.75 0.73 -9.80
CA ARG A 542 -16.93 0.19 -8.70
C ARG A 542 -16.39 1.28 -7.78
N MET A 543 -15.94 2.40 -8.32
CA MET A 543 -15.44 3.52 -7.50
C MET A 543 -16.53 4.13 -6.64
N ILE A 544 -17.73 4.33 -7.18
CA ILE A 544 -18.89 4.83 -6.42
C ILE A 544 -19.22 3.86 -5.29
N GLN A 545 -19.32 2.57 -5.56
CA GLN A 545 -19.64 1.55 -4.57
C GLN A 545 -18.59 1.46 -3.45
N LEU A 546 -17.30 1.44 -3.80
CA LEU A 546 -16.19 1.40 -2.82
C LEU A 546 -16.09 2.64 -1.95
N SER A 547 -16.50 3.80 -2.48
CA SER A 547 -16.53 5.05 -1.71
C SER A 547 -17.62 5.06 -0.63
N GLY A 548 -18.63 4.18 -0.76
CA GLY A 548 -19.84 4.19 0.06
C GLY A 548 -20.76 5.39 -0.21
N ALA A 549 -20.51 6.15 -1.29
CA ALA A 549 -21.32 7.28 -1.67
C ALA A 549 -22.72 6.82 -2.12
N ARG A 550 -23.76 7.42 -1.53
CA ARG A 550 -25.15 7.19 -1.91
C ARG A 550 -25.59 8.31 -2.84
N ASN A 551 -26.34 7.98 -3.88
CA ASN A 551 -26.95 8.94 -4.84
C ASN A 551 -25.97 9.59 -5.85
N VAL A 552 -24.77 9.09 -6.05
CA VAL A 552 -23.87 9.52 -7.14
C VAL A 552 -24.28 8.79 -8.42
N LYS A 553 -24.62 9.55 -9.46
CA LYS A 553 -25.01 9.02 -10.78
C LYS A 553 -23.83 9.07 -11.75
N ILE A 554 -23.87 8.19 -12.75
CA ILE A 554 -22.96 8.23 -13.89
C ILE A 554 -23.70 8.98 -15.02
N GLU A 555 -23.02 9.93 -15.65
CA GLU A 555 -23.50 10.71 -16.78
C GLU A 555 -22.61 10.49 -17.99
N PHE A 556 -23.22 10.26 -19.15
CA PHE A 556 -22.50 10.06 -20.42
C PHE A 556 -22.43 11.37 -21.18
N THR A 557 -21.20 11.85 -21.46
CA THR A 557 -20.97 13.20 -22.03
C THR A 557 -20.70 13.22 -23.54
N GLY A 558 -20.54 12.06 -24.18
CA GLY A 558 -20.08 11.94 -25.55
C GLY A 558 -18.55 11.88 -25.65
N LEU A 559 -18.04 11.32 -26.76
CA LEU A 559 -16.59 11.24 -27.02
C LEU A 559 -16.00 12.64 -27.21
N ARG A 560 -14.80 12.82 -26.66
CA ARG A 560 -14.01 14.05 -26.80
C ARG A 560 -13.32 14.09 -28.17
N PRO A 561 -12.91 15.28 -28.66
CA PRO A 561 -12.07 15.38 -29.83
C PRO A 561 -10.81 14.52 -29.73
N GLY A 562 -10.52 13.74 -30.76
CA GLY A 562 -9.38 12.83 -30.82
C GLY A 562 -9.51 11.53 -30.02
N GLU A 563 -10.62 11.30 -29.30
CA GLU A 563 -10.77 10.12 -28.42
C GLU A 563 -11.23 8.88 -29.19
N LYS A 564 -10.53 7.74 -29.00
CA LYS A 564 -10.91 6.41 -29.51
C LYS A 564 -11.87 5.69 -28.57
N LEU A 565 -12.81 4.91 -29.11
CA LEU A 565 -13.59 3.95 -28.30
C LEU A 565 -12.70 2.82 -27.73
N TYR A 566 -11.82 2.31 -28.59
CA TYR A 566 -10.88 1.22 -28.29
C TYR A 566 -9.48 1.70 -28.61
N GLU A 567 -8.54 1.52 -27.68
CA GLU A 567 -7.12 1.82 -27.92
C GLU A 567 -6.43 0.58 -28.51
N GLU A 568 -5.54 0.81 -29.45
CA GLU A 568 -4.75 -0.20 -30.13
C GLU A 568 -3.31 -0.13 -29.62
N VAL A 569 -2.76 -1.27 -29.22
CA VAL A 569 -1.36 -1.33 -28.76
C VAL A 569 -0.41 -1.55 -29.95
N LEU A 570 -0.94 -2.13 -31.02
CA LEU A 570 -0.26 -2.42 -32.28
C LEU A 570 -1.18 -2.04 -33.44
N SER A 571 -0.60 -1.55 -34.57
CA SER A 571 -1.31 -1.40 -35.83
C SER A 571 -1.49 -2.76 -36.51
N ASP A 572 -2.55 -2.92 -37.29
CA ASP A 572 -2.75 -4.10 -38.15
C ASP A 572 -1.60 -4.31 -39.17
N LEU A 573 -0.85 -3.26 -39.44
CA LEU A 573 0.30 -3.26 -40.36
C LEU A 573 1.63 -3.55 -39.64
N GLU A 574 1.66 -3.51 -38.33
CA GLU A 574 2.86 -3.79 -37.52
C GLU A 574 2.87 -5.26 -37.07
N GLY A 575 3.79 -6.06 -37.60
CA GLY A 575 4.12 -7.37 -37.05
C GLY A 575 4.79 -7.23 -35.69
N THR A 576 4.88 -8.32 -34.93
CA THR A 576 5.65 -8.36 -33.67
C THR A 576 6.60 -9.54 -33.63
N LYS A 577 7.77 -9.30 -33.04
CA LYS A 577 8.75 -10.34 -32.67
C LYS A 577 8.74 -10.56 -31.16
N PRO A 578 9.01 -11.79 -30.69
CA PRO A 578 9.28 -12.05 -29.28
C PRO A 578 10.47 -11.21 -28.79
N SER A 579 10.44 -10.81 -27.54
CA SER A 579 11.58 -10.15 -26.89
C SER A 579 12.20 -11.07 -25.82
N PHE A 580 13.09 -10.51 -25.02
CA PHE A 580 13.69 -11.15 -23.85
C PHE A 580 12.72 -11.34 -22.64
N HIS A 581 11.50 -10.82 -22.73
CA HIS A 581 10.51 -10.89 -21.67
C HIS A 581 9.10 -11.18 -22.21
N ASP A 582 8.35 -12.10 -21.58
CA ASP A 582 7.03 -12.55 -22.06
C ASP A 582 5.98 -11.43 -22.17
N LYS A 583 6.12 -10.38 -21.36
CA LYS A 583 5.22 -9.20 -21.37
C LYS A 583 5.71 -8.05 -22.26
N ILE A 584 6.78 -8.26 -23.01
CA ILE A 584 7.35 -7.28 -23.93
C ILE A 584 7.43 -7.91 -25.32
N ARG A 585 6.95 -7.21 -26.32
CA ARG A 585 7.11 -7.56 -27.73
C ARG A 585 7.86 -6.46 -28.46
N ILE A 586 8.52 -6.78 -29.56
CA ILE A 586 9.21 -5.82 -30.42
C ILE A 586 8.32 -5.58 -31.63
N ALA A 587 7.89 -4.34 -31.87
CA ALA A 587 7.14 -3.98 -33.05
C ALA A 587 8.04 -3.97 -34.30
N GLU A 588 7.56 -4.57 -35.37
CA GLU A 588 8.18 -4.46 -36.71
C GLU A 588 7.63 -3.22 -37.38
N VAL A 589 8.44 -2.18 -37.41
CA VAL A 589 8.04 -0.87 -37.96
C VAL A 589 8.75 -0.56 -39.25
N ARG A 590 8.15 0.34 -40.04
CA ARG A 590 8.71 0.83 -41.29
C ARG A 590 10.01 1.59 -41.01
N GLU A 591 11.01 1.40 -41.87
CA GLU A 591 12.22 2.22 -41.89
C GLU A 591 11.97 3.59 -42.53
N TYR A 592 12.62 4.61 -41.98
CA TYR A 592 12.49 6.00 -42.44
C TYR A 592 13.85 6.59 -42.79
N ASP A 593 13.89 7.37 -43.86
CA ASP A 593 15.09 8.11 -44.27
C ASP A 593 15.31 9.30 -43.32
N TYR A 594 16.45 9.35 -42.68
CA TYR A 594 16.78 10.36 -41.66
C TYR A 594 16.81 11.78 -42.26
N ASP A 595 17.43 11.95 -43.45
CA ASP A 595 17.59 13.27 -44.06
C ASP A 595 16.23 13.82 -44.50
N GLN A 596 15.33 12.94 -44.96
CA GLN A 596 13.97 13.34 -45.32
C GLN A 596 13.19 13.77 -44.07
N ILE A 597 13.29 13.00 -42.99
CA ILE A 597 12.62 13.33 -41.71
C ILE A 597 13.14 14.67 -41.16
N CYS A 598 14.44 14.94 -41.23
CA CYS A 598 14.98 16.23 -40.81
C CYS A 598 14.39 17.41 -41.60
N ARG A 599 14.30 17.30 -42.93
CA ARG A 599 13.67 18.32 -43.76
C ARG A 599 12.20 18.52 -43.39
N ASP A 600 11.46 17.44 -43.22
CA ASP A 600 10.05 17.48 -42.85
C ASP A 600 9.82 18.12 -41.48
N LEU A 601 10.70 17.88 -40.51
CA LEU A 601 10.64 18.51 -39.20
C LEU A 601 10.99 19.99 -39.24
N GLU A 602 12.01 20.39 -39.99
CA GLU A 602 12.36 21.82 -40.17
C GLU A 602 11.18 22.60 -40.75
N GLU A 603 10.50 22.04 -41.75
CA GLU A 603 9.30 22.63 -42.32
C GLU A 603 8.16 22.69 -41.29
N LEU A 604 7.94 21.61 -40.54
CA LEU A 604 6.92 21.55 -39.50
C LEU A 604 7.17 22.61 -38.42
N PHE A 605 8.42 22.76 -37.95
CA PHE A 605 8.78 23.80 -36.97
C PHE A 605 8.54 25.21 -37.50
N ALA A 606 8.93 25.47 -38.76
CA ALA A 606 8.69 26.77 -39.39
C ALA A 606 7.19 27.11 -39.55
N ILE A 607 6.33 26.10 -39.76
CA ILE A 607 4.88 26.27 -39.83
C ILE A 607 4.31 26.49 -38.41
N SER A 608 4.67 25.65 -37.46
CA SER A 608 4.12 25.69 -36.09
C SER A 608 4.43 27.01 -35.38
N CYS A 609 5.61 27.61 -35.62
CA CYS A 609 5.97 28.94 -35.08
C CYS A 609 5.06 30.09 -35.56
N LYS A 610 4.24 29.87 -36.61
CA LYS A 610 3.26 30.86 -37.09
C LYS A 610 1.90 30.73 -36.39
N PHE A 611 1.75 29.73 -35.51
CA PHE A 611 0.51 29.42 -34.81
C PHE A 611 -0.69 29.17 -35.73
N ASP A 612 -0.45 28.64 -36.95
CA ASP A 612 -1.48 28.17 -37.86
C ASP A 612 -1.74 26.67 -37.59
N ASP A 613 -2.75 26.41 -36.77
CA ASP A 613 -3.08 25.05 -36.31
C ASP A 613 -3.48 24.14 -37.47
N MET A 614 -4.25 24.65 -38.47
CA MET A 614 -4.65 23.86 -39.64
C MET A 614 -3.46 23.49 -40.50
N ALA A 615 -2.55 24.41 -40.75
CA ALA A 615 -1.33 24.16 -41.52
C ALA A 615 -0.39 23.20 -40.75
N THR A 616 -0.27 23.38 -39.43
CA THR A 616 0.54 22.52 -38.54
C THR A 616 0.05 21.07 -38.58
N VAL A 617 -1.25 20.84 -38.38
CA VAL A 617 -1.83 19.50 -38.40
C VAL A 617 -1.77 18.89 -39.81
N ARG A 618 -1.98 19.67 -40.86
CA ARG A 618 -1.80 19.20 -42.25
C ARG A 618 -0.37 18.69 -42.50
N LYS A 619 0.66 19.40 -42.03
CA LYS A 619 2.04 18.93 -42.13
C LYS A 619 2.31 17.68 -41.29
N MET A 620 1.73 17.60 -40.08
CA MET A 620 1.82 16.39 -39.25
C MET A 620 1.22 15.17 -39.95
N LYS A 621 0.08 15.31 -40.64
CA LYS A 621 -0.55 14.25 -41.47
C LYS A 621 0.31 13.82 -42.66
N GLN A 622 1.06 14.75 -43.27
CA GLN A 622 2.00 14.41 -44.33
C GLN A 622 3.16 13.56 -43.83
N ILE A 623 3.66 13.84 -42.62
CA ILE A 623 4.76 13.05 -42.00
C ILE A 623 4.22 11.69 -41.54
N VAL A 624 2.99 11.64 -41.02
CA VAL A 624 2.32 10.45 -40.49
C VAL A 624 1.03 10.20 -41.28
N PRO A 625 1.10 9.53 -42.44
CA PRO A 625 -0.09 9.31 -43.30
C PRO A 625 -1.20 8.48 -42.63
N GLU A 626 -0.86 7.66 -41.61
CA GLU A 626 -1.82 6.90 -40.82
C GLU A 626 -2.59 7.76 -39.79
N PHE A 627 -2.25 9.05 -39.62
CA PHE A 627 -2.99 9.96 -38.76
C PHE A 627 -4.32 10.35 -39.37
N LYS A 628 -5.42 9.80 -38.83
CA LYS A 628 -6.79 10.16 -39.16
C LYS A 628 -7.46 10.74 -37.94
N SER A 629 -7.91 11.98 -38.03
CA SER A 629 -8.57 12.68 -36.94
C SER A 629 -9.90 12.02 -36.60
N ASN A 630 -10.31 12.06 -35.34
CA ASN A 630 -11.60 11.52 -34.93
C ASN A 630 -12.32 12.54 -34.03
N ASN A 631 -13.55 12.87 -34.39
CA ASN A 631 -14.37 13.84 -33.66
C ASN A 631 -13.66 15.20 -33.44
N SER A 632 -12.90 15.65 -34.43
CA SER A 632 -12.04 16.84 -34.36
C SER A 632 -12.27 17.75 -35.57
N ILE A 633 -11.98 19.05 -35.42
CA ILE A 633 -12.01 20.02 -36.51
C ILE A 633 -11.03 19.67 -37.64
N TYR A 634 -10.03 18.84 -37.33
CA TYR A 634 -9.00 18.40 -38.27
C TYR A 634 -9.40 17.22 -39.16
N GLU A 635 -10.62 16.68 -39.02
CA GLU A 635 -11.18 15.68 -39.96
C GLU A 635 -11.27 16.21 -41.37
N SER A 636 -11.41 17.52 -41.54
CA SER A 636 -11.41 18.17 -42.87
C SER A 636 -10.08 18.06 -43.61
N LEU A 637 -9.04 17.59 -42.95
CA LEU A 637 -7.69 17.38 -43.49
C LEU A 637 -7.37 15.91 -43.81
N ASP A 638 -8.30 14.97 -43.54
CA ASP A 638 -8.14 13.52 -43.72
C ASP A 638 -8.17 13.09 -45.20
#